data_630cb964a9c3b8edd542f316ad77128a
#
_entry.id   630cb964a9c3b8edd542f316ad77128a
#
_cell.length_a   1.000
_cell.length_b   1.000
_cell.length_c   1.000
_cell.angle_alpha   90.00
_cell.angle_beta   90.00
_cell.angle_gamma   90.00
#
_symmetry.space_group_name_H-M   'P 1'
#
loop_
_entity.id
_entity.type
_entity.pdbx_description
1 polymer ?
#
loop_
_entity_poly.entity_id
_entity_poly.type
_entity_poly.pdbx_seq_one_letter_code
_entity_poly.pdbx_strand_id
1 'polypeptide(L)'
;EKLKEKGDIALVRENDKDYILIPDVATYIQASGRTSRLYPGGVTKGLSIIIVDDQRLLNGLKKRMKWLYEDFDIKALEEIDLDKIMREINEERARVKKILSGEIEVEKAVELTKTALLIVESPNKAKTIASFFGKPSIRQLNERLVAYDVATGRYVLSIIASIGHVYDLAVKVGEYGYGVLRENGLFIPVYTDIKRCVKCGYQFTDELDRCPIRECGGEVTRKLDVIKVLQDLATEVDVVLIGTDPDTEGEKIGWDLKVLLEPYAREIKRIEFHEVTRRAILEAINKPRDFDMRLVEAQIVRRVEDRWLGFALSEIAQKYFWAEYCITKLHEKLLKLMKRSKQLTDLPDCCEKNMNFSAGRVQTPVLGYIIERFRDQHDPEKYKYYVLIGVNESIIRLEVNRDVFLNIREKLREGEEVTSYVKVVGLKEEEVNPPPPFTTDTLLEEASMRLGLSSTRVMEIAQDLFELGLITYHRTDSTRVSDAGIAVARACLEEKYGDKYKEYFKPRTWGAGGAHEAIRPTRPIDPDRLRQLVREGILVLVRPLTRQHYEVYRLIFERFIASQMKPARIVKQELEVKVNGLSAKVERVVGATDKGFLEIYPEYLEVEEEVKEGEYPIVNVIEVKPPLARFHDVIKWMKTQGIGRPSTYAKIVQTLLNRRYVELTPKQKALKPTDRGVLVYNRLIELFSDVVGVEVTRRLEEKMKEIEEGKRDYQDVLRELFEELKVKIKENMEVIKKLEERYMEYCGGIKV
;
A
#
# COMPACT_ATOMS: atom_id res chain seq x y z
N GLU A 1 -25.88 -11.91 -33.24
CA GLU A 1 -24.66 -12.57 -33.77
C GLU A 1 -23.54 -12.61 -32.73
N LYS A 2 -23.16 -11.50 -32.07
CA LYS A 2 -22.10 -11.48 -31.02
C LYS A 2 -22.36 -12.43 -29.82
N LEU A 3 -23.61 -12.81 -29.54
CA LEU A 3 -23.96 -13.75 -28.46
C LEU A 3 -23.83 -15.20 -28.91
N LYS A 4 -23.97 -15.49 -30.22
CA LYS A 4 -23.79 -16.85 -30.77
C LYS A 4 -22.34 -17.32 -30.74
N GLU A 5 -21.41 -16.38 -30.77
CA GLU A 5 -19.95 -16.67 -30.76
C GLU A 5 -19.39 -16.89 -29.33
N LYS A 6 -20.18 -16.59 -28.29
CA LYS A 6 -19.73 -16.83 -26.90
C LYS A 6 -19.85 -18.30 -26.51
N GLY A 7 -18.72 -18.90 -26.21
CA GLY A 7 -18.60 -20.31 -25.80
C GLY A 7 -19.08 -20.64 -24.39
N ASP A 8 -19.73 -19.71 -23.68
CA ASP A 8 -20.10 -19.84 -22.26
C ASP A 8 -21.58 -19.57 -21.96
N ILE A 9 -22.41 -19.39 -23.00
CA ILE A 9 -23.88 -19.24 -22.94
C ILE A 9 -24.53 -19.98 -24.11
N ALA A 10 -25.75 -20.45 -23.94
CA ALA A 10 -26.55 -21.02 -25.01
C ALA A 10 -27.72 -20.12 -25.38
N LEU A 11 -28.05 -20.10 -26.66
CA LEU A 11 -29.24 -19.43 -27.19
C LEU A 11 -30.22 -20.52 -27.65
N VAL A 12 -31.42 -20.50 -27.10
CA VAL A 12 -32.48 -21.43 -27.45
C VAL A 12 -33.69 -20.62 -27.91
N ARG A 13 -34.29 -21.07 -28.99
CA ARG A 13 -35.54 -20.49 -29.51
C ARG A 13 -36.68 -21.42 -29.21
N GLU A 14 -37.62 -20.92 -28.43
CA GLU A 14 -38.82 -21.69 -28.04
C GLU A 14 -40.04 -20.78 -28.13
N ASN A 15 -41.12 -21.29 -28.76
CA ASN A 15 -42.39 -20.56 -28.94
C ASN A 15 -42.19 -19.14 -29.54
N ASP A 16 -41.36 -19.02 -30.59
CA ASP A 16 -41.01 -17.76 -31.28
C ASP A 16 -40.32 -16.69 -30.44
N LYS A 17 -39.77 -17.09 -29.28
CA LYS A 17 -38.97 -16.23 -28.42
C LYS A 17 -37.54 -16.76 -28.30
N ASP A 18 -36.59 -15.86 -28.33
CA ASP A 18 -35.19 -16.21 -28.11
C ASP A 18 -34.85 -16.11 -26.60
N TYR A 19 -34.35 -17.21 -26.03
CA TYR A 19 -33.91 -17.29 -24.63
C TYR A 19 -32.38 -17.41 -24.57
N ILE A 20 -31.80 -16.71 -23.61
CA ILE A 20 -30.36 -16.83 -23.26
C ILE A 20 -30.31 -17.76 -22.05
N LEU A 21 -29.72 -18.94 -22.23
CA LEU A 21 -29.47 -19.87 -21.13
C LEU A 21 -28.13 -19.59 -20.50
N ILE A 22 -28.13 -19.44 -19.18
CA ILE A 22 -26.95 -19.15 -18.37
C ILE A 22 -26.91 -20.18 -17.23
N PRO A 23 -25.76 -20.84 -16.99
CA PRO A 23 -25.66 -21.82 -15.90
C PRO A 23 -25.90 -21.16 -14.54
N ASP A 24 -26.78 -21.76 -13.74
CA ASP A 24 -27.05 -21.34 -12.37
C ASP A 24 -26.08 -22.01 -11.40
N VAL A 25 -25.08 -21.24 -11.01
CA VAL A 25 -24.03 -21.66 -10.07
C VAL A 25 -24.58 -21.92 -8.67
N ALA A 26 -25.53 -21.10 -8.22
CA ALA A 26 -26.11 -21.25 -6.87
C ALA A 26 -26.86 -22.56 -6.74
N THR A 27 -27.68 -22.89 -7.72
CA THR A 27 -28.41 -24.19 -7.76
C THR A 27 -27.42 -25.35 -7.82
N TYR A 28 -26.37 -25.27 -8.64
CA TYR A 28 -25.33 -26.31 -8.69
C TYR A 28 -24.65 -26.52 -7.33
N ILE A 29 -24.22 -25.47 -6.66
CA ILE A 29 -23.57 -25.53 -5.33
C ILE A 29 -24.51 -26.16 -4.31
N GLN A 30 -25.79 -25.76 -4.30
CA GLN A 30 -26.79 -26.33 -3.38
C GLN A 30 -27.06 -27.81 -3.66
N ALA A 31 -27.18 -28.19 -4.92
CA ALA A 31 -27.44 -29.58 -5.31
C ALA A 31 -26.23 -30.48 -5.01
N SER A 32 -25.04 -30.07 -5.41
CA SER A 32 -23.79 -30.82 -5.17
C SER A 32 -23.46 -30.93 -3.69
N GLY A 33 -23.70 -29.89 -2.90
CA GLY A 33 -23.52 -29.90 -1.45
C GLY A 33 -24.38 -30.90 -0.71
N ARG A 34 -25.48 -31.40 -1.31
CA ARG A 34 -26.34 -32.44 -0.73
C ARG A 34 -25.81 -33.86 -0.91
N THR A 35 -24.79 -34.04 -1.73
CA THR A 35 -24.14 -35.35 -1.94
C THR A 35 -23.20 -35.74 -0.80
N SER A 36 -22.76 -34.79 -0.01
CA SER A 36 -21.94 -34.97 1.19
C SER A 36 -22.74 -34.74 2.48
N ARG A 37 -22.25 -35.23 3.61
CA ARG A 37 -22.87 -35.07 4.92
C ARG A 37 -21.85 -34.59 5.94
N LEU A 38 -22.30 -33.68 6.79
CA LEU A 38 -21.52 -33.23 7.96
C LEU A 38 -21.63 -34.34 9.05
N TYR A 39 -20.49 -34.65 9.68
CA TYR A 39 -20.44 -35.58 10.83
C TYR A 39 -19.38 -35.08 11.83
N PRO A 40 -19.34 -35.62 13.06
CA PRO A 40 -18.34 -35.20 14.06
C PRO A 40 -16.88 -35.54 13.69
N GLY A 41 -16.40 -35.21 12.59
CA GLY A 41 -15.04 -35.51 12.06
C GLY A 41 -14.82 -34.86 10.71
N GLY A 42 -15.80 -34.08 10.24
CA GLY A 42 -15.67 -33.34 8.97
C GLY A 42 -16.89 -33.50 8.05
N VAL A 43 -16.62 -33.49 6.77
CA VAL A 43 -17.62 -33.65 5.71
C VAL A 43 -17.28 -34.88 4.89
N THR A 44 -18.24 -35.77 4.68
CA THR A 44 -18.02 -36.97 3.86
C THR A 44 -17.80 -36.60 2.40
N LYS A 45 -17.04 -37.42 1.68
CA LYS A 45 -16.97 -37.33 0.22
C LYS A 45 -18.36 -37.56 -0.39
N GLY A 46 -18.64 -36.76 -1.43
CA GLY A 46 -19.85 -36.90 -2.25
C GLY A 46 -19.49 -36.92 -3.72
N LEU A 47 -20.36 -37.51 -4.54
CA LEU A 47 -20.24 -37.50 -5.99
C LEU A 47 -21.41 -36.72 -6.58
N SER A 48 -21.10 -35.71 -7.39
CA SER A 48 -22.05 -34.97 -8.19
C SER A 48 -21.79 -35.25 -9.66
N ILE A 49 -22.78 -35.68 -10.39
CA ILE A 49 -22.70 -35.95 -11.83
C ILE A 49 -23.58 -34.94 -12.55
N ILE A 50 -23.02 -34.29 -13.56
CA ILE A 50 -23.74 -33.35 -14.42
C ILE A 50 -23.94 -34.00 -15.78
N ILE A 51 -25.22 -34.04 -16.24
CA ILE A 51 -25.55 -34.44 -17.59
C ILE A 51 -25.57 -33.15 -18.43
N VAL A 52 -24.80 -33.15 -19.49
CA VAL A 52 -24.57 -31.98 -20.35
C VAL A 52 -25.19 -32.24 -21.71
N ASP A 53 -26.15 -31.42 -22.11
CA ASP A 53 -26.77 -31.38 -23.44
C ASP A 53 -26.18 -30.28 -24.33
N ASP A 54 -25.58 -29.26 -23.74
CA ASP A 54 -24.88 -28.15 -24.44
C ASP A 54 -23.53 -27.86 -23.78
N GLN A 55 -22.45 -28.09 -24.52
CA GLN A 55 -21.08 -27.90 -24.05
C GLN A 55 -20.80 -26.44 -23.63
N ARG A 56 -21.47 -25.45 -24.23
CA ARG A 56 -21.34 -24.02 -23.88
C ARG A 56 -21.80 -23.77 -22.45
N LEU A 57 -22.88 -24.43 -22.00
CA LEU A 57 -23.38 -24.31 -20.64
C LEU A 57 -22.41 -24.93 -19.63
N LEU A 58 -21.77 -26.06 -19.95
CA LEU A 58 -20.71 -26.64 -19.11
C LEU A 58 -19.52 -25.72 -19.00
N ASN A 59 -19.07 -25.17 -20.13
CA ASN A 59 -17.97 -24.21 -20.13
C ASN A 59 -18.30 -22.96 -19.30
N GLY A 60 -19.51 -22.45 -19.41
CA GLY A 60 -20.02 -21.35 -18.62
C GLY A 60 -20.06 -21.67 -17.12
N LEU A 61 -20.49 -22.91 -16.76
CA LEU A 61 -20.49 -23.35 -15.36
C LEU A 61 -19.06 -23.45 -14.81
N LYS A 62 -18.14 -24.14 -15.52
CA LYS A 62 -16.72 -24.25 -15.14
C LYS A 62 -16.09 -22.87 -14.92
N LYS A 63 -16.29 -21.95 -15.87
CA LYS A 63 -15.77 -20.59 -15.80
C LYS A 63 -16.29 -19.83 -14.58
N ARG A 64 -17.59 -19.86 -14.33
CA ARG A 64 -18.22 -19.16 -13.20
C ARG A 64 -17.87 -19.77 -11.85
N MET A 65 -17.74 -21.10 -11.78
CA MET A 65 -17.31 -21.78 -10.57
C MET A 65 -15.86 -21.47 -10.21
N LYS A 66 -14.94 -21.35 -11.20
CA LYS A 66 -13.54 -20.95 -10.97
C LYS A 66 -13.42 -19.51 -10.40
N TRP A 67 -14.38 -18.63 -10.64
CA TRP A 67 -14.42 -17.31 -10.02
C TRP A 67 -14.70 -17.35 -8.50
N LEU A 68 -15.41 -18.39 -8.06
CA LEU A 68 -15.78 -18.56 -6.66
C LEU A 68 -14.82 -19.52 -5.93
N TYR A 69 -14.34 -20.54 -6.64
CA TYR A 69 -13.50 -21.61 -6.10
C TYR A 69 -12.37 -21.88 -7.10
N GLU A 70 -11.17 -21.41 -6.78
CA GLU A 70 -9.98 -21.48 -7.66
C GLU A 70 -9.62 -22.90 -8.08
N ASP A 71 -9.79 -23.88 -7.19
CA ASP A 71 -9.47 -25.30 -7.43
C ASP A 71 -10.63 -26.10 -8.03
N PHE A 72 -11.70 -25.42 -8.48
CA PHE A 72 -12.86 -26.11 -9.03
C PHE A 72 -12.55 -26.70 -10.40
N ASP A 73 -12.76 -28.00 -10.54
CA ASP A 73 -12.66 -28.71 -11.81
C ASP A 73 -13.81 -29.73 -11.95
N ILE A 74 -14.29 -29.91 -13.19
CA ILE A 74 -15.24 -30.92 -13.59
C ILE A 74 -14.56 -31.78 -14.66
N LYS A 75 -14.30 -33.03 -14.32
CA LYS A 75 -13.67 -34.01 -15.24
C LYS A 75 -14.74 -34.75 -16.01
N ALA A 76 -14.43 -35.22 -17.21
CA ALA A 76 -15.28 -36.11 -17.95
C ALA A 76 -15.37 -37.48 -17.23
N LEU A 77 -16.51 -38.16 -17.38
CA LEU A 77 -16.76 -39.43 -16.68
C LEU A 77 -15.70 -40.48 -17.07
N GLU A 78 -15.24 -40.43 -18.33
CA GLU A 78 -14.21 -41.33 -18.90
C GLU A 78 -12.81 -41.07 -18.33
N GLU A 79 -12.56 -39.89 -17.76
CA GLU A 79 -11.27 -39.48 -17.17
C GLU A 79 -11.14 -39.92 -15.70
N ILE A 80 -12.20 -40.46 -15.08
CA ILE A 80 -12.24 -40.80 -13.66
C ILE A 80 -12.46 -42.26 -13.45
N ASP A 81 -11.80 -42.81 -12.43
CA ASP A 81 -12.10 -44.18 -11.94
C ASP A 81 -13.30 -44.12 -10.99
N LEU A 82 -14.50 -44.31 -11.55
CA LEU A 82 -15.78 -44.26 -10.82
C LEU A 82 -15.82 -45.30 -9.71
N ASP A 83 -15.32 -46.52 -9.98
CA ASP A 83 -15.34 -47.64 -9.00
C ASP A 83 -14.41 -47.31 -7.81
N LYS A 84 -13.30 -46.65 -8.04
CA LYS A 84 -12.44 -46.19 -6.98
C LYS A 84 -13.12 -45.11 -6.12
N ILE A 85 -13.71 -44.11 -6.75
CA ILE A 85 -14.44 -43.03 -6.03
C ILE A 85 -15.61 -43.60 -5.21
N MET A 86 -16.36 -44.53 -5.79
CA MET A 86 -17.49 -45.17 -5.08
C MET A 86 -17.02 -46.04 -3.90
N ARG A 87 -15.88 -46.72 -4.03
CA ARG A 87 -15.26 -47.42 -2.90
C ARG A 87 -14.87 -46.46 -1.78
N GLU A 88 -14.18 -45.38 -2.10
CA GLU A 88 -13.80 -44.38 -1.10
C GLU A 88 -15.00 -43.74 -0.39
N ILE A 89 -16.07 -43.41 -1.12
CA ILE A 89 -17.35 -42.93 -0.55
C ILE A 89 -17.97 -43.94 0.36
N ASN A 90 -18.00 -45.21 -0.04
CA ASN A 90 -18.61 -46.28 0.75
C ASN A 90 -17.80 -46.62 2.01
N GLU A 91 -16.49 -46.59 1.92
CA GLU A 91 -15.58 -46.74 3.06
C GLU A 91 -15.77 -45.60 4.08
N GLU A 92 -15.85 -44.35 3.60
CA GLU A 92 -16.14 -43.22 4.48
C GLU A 92 -17.55 -43.35 5.12
N ARG A 93 -18.56 -43.72 4.36
CA ARG A 93 -19.91 -43.94 4.89
C ARG A 93 -19.97 -45.07 5.93
N ALA A 94 -19.23 -46.16 5.70
CA ALA A 94 -19.10 -47.25 6.66
C ALA A 94 -18.40 -46.79 7.94
N ARG A 95 -17.34 -45.99 7.80
CA ARG A 95 -16.63 -45.38 8.93
C ARG A 95 -17.53 -44.44 9.75
N VAL A 96 -18.28 -43.56 9.07
CA VAL A 96 -19.23 -42.66 9.73
C VAL A 96 -20.34 -43.45 10.45
N LYS A 97 -20.82 -44.55 9.85
CA LYS A 97 -21.79 -45.44 10.49
C LYS A 97 -21.23 -46.03 11.80
N LYS A 98 -19.99 -46.48 11.80
CA LYS A 98 -19.30 -47.01 12.98
C LYS A 98 -19.07 -45.96 14.06
N ILE A 99 -18.82 -44.71 13.65
CA ILE A 99 -18.72 -43.57 14.59
C ILE A 99 -20.08 -43.27 15.22
N LEU A 100 -21.15 -43.28 14.44
CA LEU A 100 -22.51 -42.98 14.90
C LEU A 100 -23.08 -44.11 15.73
N SER A 101 -22.67 -45.38 15.51
CA SER A 101 -23.08 -46.54 16.31
C SER A 101 -22.27 -46.73 17.60
N GLY A 102 -21.21 -45.92 17.84
CA GLY A 102 -20.36 -46.05 19.01
C GLY A 102 -19.37 -47.22 18.94
N GLU A 103 -19.23 -47.90 17.79
CA GLU A 103 -18.24 -48.97 17.58
C GLU A 103 -16.81 -48.48 17.46
N ILE A 104 -16.63 -47.22 17.09
CA ILE A 104 -15.32 -46.53 17.10
C ILE A 104 -15.40 -45.47 18.17
N GLU A 105 -14.58 -45.61 19.21
CA GLU A 105 -14.51 -44.65 20.28
C GLU A 105 -14.17 -43.24 19.78
N VAL A 106 -14.95 -42.27 20.25
CA VAL A 106 -15.01 -40.89 19.78
C VAL A 106 -13.75 -40.11 20.15
N GLU A 107 -12.83 -40.64 20.96
CA GLU A 107 -11.62 -39.94 21.40
C GLU A 107 -10.78 -39.35 20.25
N LYS A 108 -10.64 -40.08 19.14
CA LYS A 108 -9.95 -39.57 17.95
C LYS A 108 -10.76 -38.60 17.09
N ALA A 109 -12.08 -38.65 17.18
CA ALA A 109 -12.95 -37.76 16.41
C ALA A 109 -13.19 -36.43 17.11
N VAL A 110 -13.14 -36.39 18.44
CA VAL A 110 -13.21 -35.16 19.26
C VAL A 110 -11.90 -34.34 19.16
N GLU A 111 -10.74 -35.02 19.02
CA GLU A 111 -9.46 -34.33 18.74
C GLU A 111 -9.42 -33.62 17.37
N LEU A 112 -10.31 -33.95 16.44
CA LEU A 112 -10.32 -33.39 15.09
C LEU A 112 -10.98 -32.01 15.00
N THR A 113 -11.83 -31.64 15.95
CA THR A 113 -12.50 -30.33 15.95
C THR A 113 -12.11 -29.56 17.21
N LYS A 114 -11.17 -28.65 17.08
CA LYS A 114 -10.77 -27.73 18.15
C LYS A 114 -11.52 -26.40 18.00
N THR A 115 -11.68 -25.70 19.10
CA THR A 115 -12.11 -24.30 19.07
C THR A 115 -10.90 -23.39 18.87
N ALA A 116 -11.04 -22.39 18.00
CA ALA A 116 -9.95 -21.45 17.75
C ALA A 116 -10.45 -20.00 17.68
N LEU A 117 -9.65 -19.09 18.19
CA LEU A 117 -9.85 -17.65 18.04
C LEU A 117 -8.85 -17.12 17.00
N LEU A 118 -9.34 -16.64 15.85
CA LEU A 118 -8.52 -15.98 14.87
C LEU A 118 -8.59 -14.46 15.08
N ILE A 119 -7.46 -13.85 15.43
CA ILE A 119 -7.33 -12.40 15.60
C ILE A 119 -6.63 -11.82 14.38
N VAL A 120 -7.29 -10.89 13.69
CA VAL A 120 -6.75 -10.11 12.56
C VAL A 120 -6.75 -8.62 12.87
N GLU A 121 -6.11 -7.79 12.05
CA GLU A 121 -5.99 -6.36 12.37
C GLU A 121 -7.26 -5.56 12.12
N SER A 122 -8.03 -5.89 11.07
CA SER A 122 -9.17 -5.06 10.67
C SER A 122 -10.51 -5.79 10.68
N PRO A 123 -11.62 -5.09 11.00
CA PRO A 123 -12.96 -5.63 10.96
C PRO A 123 -13.38 -6.14 9.56
N ASN A 124 -12.95 -5.43 8.50
CA ASN A 124 -13.25 -5.85 7.12
C ASN A 124 -12.59 -7.19 6.79
N LYS A 125 -11.31 -7.35 7.18
CA LYS A 125 -10.57 -8.60 7.00
C LYS A 125 -11.24 -9.76 7.76
N ALA A 126 -11.64 -9.54 9.02
CA ALA A 126 -12.34 -10.53 9.81
C ALA A 126 -13.65 -10.99 9.12
N LYS A 127 -14.44 -10.05 8.64
CA LYS A 127 -15.71 -10.33 7.95
C LYS A 127 -15.47 -11.01 6.60
N THR A 128 -14.45 -10.60 5.83
CA THR A 128 -14.08 -11.23 4.55
C THR A 128 -13.68 -12.69 4.75
N ILE A 129 -12.79 -12.97 5.71
CA ILE A 129 -12.35 -14.32 6.02
C ILE A 129 -13.53 -15.20 6.45
N ALA A 130 -14.38 -14.67 7.32
CA ALA A 130 -15.57 -15.41 7.77
C ALA A 130 -16.49 -15.81 6.61
N SER A 131 -16.67 -14.92 5.62
CA SER A 131 -17.52 -15.17 4.45
C SER A 131 -17.06 -16.34 3.56
N PHE A 132 -15.79 -16.74 3.64
CA PHE A 132 -15.26 -17.89 2.88
C PHE A 132 -15.76 -19.24 3.37
N PHE A 133 -16.25 -19.30 4.59
CA PHE A 133 -16.70 -20.53 5.25
C PHE A 133 -18.22 -20.66 5.37
N GLY A 134 -18.95 -19.80 4.67
CA GLY A 134 -20.40 -19.77 4.66
C GLY A 134 -20.97 -18.54 5.37
N LYS A 135 -22.23 -18.61 5.80
CA LYS A 135 -22.88 -17.53 6.55
C LYS A 135 -22.44 -17.62 8.01
N PRO A 136 -21.64 -16.66 8.52
CA PRO A 136 -21.17 -16.70 9.90
C PRO A 136 -22.29 -16.44 10.90
N SER A 137 -22.19 -17.04 12.08
CA SER A 137 -22.90 -16.57 13.26
C SER A 137 -22.21 -15.30 13.77
N ILE A 138 -22.98 -14.28 14.10
CA ILE A 138 -22.47 -12.98 14.47
C ILE A 138 -22.71 -12.76 15.97
N ARG A 139 -21.61 -12.61 16.74
CA ARG A 139 -21.66 -12.25 18.16
C ARG A 139 -21.25 -10.77 18.33
N GLN A 140 -22.18 -9.93 18.73
CA GLN A 140 -21.90 -8.57 19.15
C GLN A 140 -21.33 -8.59 20.57
N LEU A 141 -20.07 -8.22 20.74
CA LEU A 141 -19.37 -8.26 22.04
C LEU A 141 -19.44 -6.95 22.79
N ASN A 142 -19.33 -5.86 22.06
CA ASN A 142 -19.60 -4.50 22.53
C ASN A 142 -19.98 -3.61 21.33
N GLU A 143 -20.12 -2.30 21.53
CA GLU A 143 -20.54 -1.35 20.46
C GLU A 143 -19.61 -1.37 19.22
N ARG A 144 -18.36 -1.83 19.34
CA ARG A 144 -17.34 -1.75 18.31
C ARG A 144 -16.78 -3.11 17.87
N LEU A 145 -16.92 -4.14 18.68
CA LEU A 145 -16.33 -5.45 18.46
C LEU A 145 -17.37 -6.48 18.13
N VAL A 146 -17.13 -7.16 17.03
CA VAL A 146 -17.96 -8.25 16.52
C VAL A 146 -17.06 -9.45 16.28
N ALA A 147 -17.46 -10.61 16.77
CA ALA A 147 -16.87 -11.90 16.42
C ALA A 147 -17.76 -12.61 15.41
N TYR A 148 -17.12 -13.29 14.46
CA TYR A 148 -17.75 -14.08 13.43
C TYR A 148 -17.41 -15.55 13.64
N ASP A 149 -18.41 -16.37 13.96
CA ASP A 149 -18.20 -17.80 14.24
C ASP A 149 -18.52 -18.62 12.98
N VAL A 150 -17.55 -19.44 12.56
CA VAL A 150 -17.63 -20.28 11.37
C VAL A 150 -16.99 -21.66 11.61
N ALA A 151 -17.35 -22.65 10.83
CA ALA A 151 -16.73 -23.97 10.86
C ALA A 151 -15.82 -24.17 9.66
N THR A 152 -14.56 -24.55 9.89
CA THR A 152 -13.55 -24.77 8.83
C THR A 152 -13.21 -26.24 8.60
N GLY A 153 -13.95 -27.15 9.23
CA GLY A 153 -13.68 -28.59 9.22
C GLY A 153 -12.73 -29.01 10.34
N ARG A 154 -11.61 -28.31 10.54
CA ARG A 154 -10.65 -28.55 11.63
C ARG A 154 -10.97 -27.75 12.89
N TYR A 155 -11.51 -26.55 12.73
CA TYR A 155 -11.83 -25.64 13.82
C TYR A 155 -13.26 -25.13 13.75
N VAL A 156 -13.88 -24.99 14.93
CA VAL A 156 -14.92 -23.99 15.15
C VAL A 156 -14.17 -22.68 15.40
N LEU A 157 -14.20 -21.80 14.44
CA LEU A 157 -13.33 -20.64 14.37
C LEU A 157 -14.11 -19.36 14.68
N SER A 158 -13.77 -18.69 15.75
CA SER A 158 -14.23 -17.34 16.08
C SER A 158 -13.25 -16.32 15.50
N ILE A 159 -13.69 -15.42 14.63
CA ILE A 159 -12.84 -14.46 13.94
C ILE A 159 -13.15 -13.06 14.45
N ILE A 160 -12.14 -12.34 14.93
CA ILE A 160 -12.27 -10.99 15.48
C ILE A 160 -11.13 -10.08 15.03
N ALA A 161 -11.35 -8.76 15.11
CA ALA A 161 -10.33 -7.76 14.81
C ALA A 161 -9.76 -7.12 16.08
N SER A 162 -8.42 -6.93 16.14
CA SER A 162 -7.75 -6.11 17.17
C SER A 162 -7.88 -4.60 16.93
N ILE A 163 -8.33 -4.20 15.74
CA ILE A 163 -8.42 -2.80 15.31
C ILE A 163 -7.03 -2.10 15.36
N GLY A 164 -5.99 -2.75 14.83
CA GLY A 164 -4.61 -2.28 14.79
C GLY A 164 -3.84 -2.45 16.10
N HIS A 165 -2.84 -1.60 16.34
CA HIS A 165 -2.04 -1.62 17.56
C HIS A 165 -2.89 -1.46 18.83
N VAL A 166 -2.57 -2.25 19.84
CA VAL A 166 -3.24 -2.20 21.15
C VAL A 166 -2.43 -1.44 22.19
N TYR A 167 -1.10 -1.50 22.11
CA TYR A 167 -0.15 -0.82 22.98
C TYR A 167 0.82 0.07 22.22
N ASP A 168 1.35 1.08 22.91
CA ASP A 168 2.48 1.88 22.50
C ASP A 168 3.30 2.32 23.72
N LEU A 169 4.50 2.87 23.49
CA LEU A 169 5.40 3.32 24.54
C LEU A 169 4.73 4.38 25.43
N ALA A 170 4.84 4.20 26.74
CA ALA A 170 4.33 5.14 27.73
C ALA A 170 5.05 6.49 27.64
N VAL A 171 4.35 7.58 27.98
CA VAL A 171 4.96 8.90 28.11
C VAL A 171 5.35 9.13 29.57
N LYS A 172 6.40 9.94 29.81
CA LYS A 172 6.90 10.30 31.16
C LYS A 172 7.49 9.13 31.99
N VAL A 173 7.89 8.06 31.34
CA VAL A 173 8.57 6.91 31.95
C VAL A 173 9.97 6.78 31.37
N GLY A 174 10.95 6.43 32.21
CA GLY A 174 12.35 6.22 31.81
C GLY A 174 13.19 7.50 31.69
N GLU A 175 14.46 7.33 31.30
CA GLU A 175 15.35 8.45 30.97
C GLU A 175 14.73 9.26 29.83
N TYR A 176 14.70 10.58 29.97
CA TYR A 176 14.01 11.52 29.08
C TYR A 176 12.48 11.41 29.03
N GLY A 177 11.85 10.50 29.80
CA GLY A 177 10.39 10.38 29.85
C GLY A 177 9.72 9.84 28.58
N TYR A 178 10.40 8.96 27.84
CA TYR A 178 9.95 8.49 26.53
C TYR A 178 9.58 7.01 26.46
N GLY A 179 9.29 6.42 27.62
CA GLY A 179 8.77 5.05 27.68
C GLY A 179 9.82 3.96 27.56
N VAL A 180 11.07 4.24 27.89
CA VAL A 180 12.15 3.27 27.91
C VAL A 180 12.93 3.39 29.21
N LEU A 181 12.94 2.31 30.01
CA LEU A 181 13.78 2.20 31.23
C LEU A 181 15.16 1.68 30.86
N ARG A 182 16.16 2.09 31.63
CA ARG A 182 17.52 1.56 31.56
C ARG A 182 17.85 0.85 32.87
N GLU A 183 17.93 -0.48 32.80
CA GLU A 183 18.26 -1.31 33.96
C GLU A 183 19.35 -2.31 33.60
N ASN A 184 20.42 -2.39 34.41
CA ASN A 184 21.54 -3.32 34.21
C ASN A 184 22.16 -3.27 32.78
N GLY A 185 22.15 -2.10 32.14
CA GLY A 185 22.68 -1.93 30.79
C GLY A 185 21.72 -2.33 29.67
N LEU A 186 20.51 -2.79 29.99
CA LEU A 186 19.45 -3.12 29.05
C LEU A 186 18.46 -1.96 28.90
N PHE A 187 17.91 -1.81 27.70
CA PHE A 187 16.84 -0.88 27.40
C PHE A 187 15.52 -1.61 27.36
N ILE A 188 14.63 -1.30 28.30
CA ILE A 188 13.36 -1.98 28.51
C ILE A 188 12.22 -1.05 28.09
N PRO A 189 11.52 -1.33 26.96
CA PRO A 189 10.36 -0.55 26.55
C PRO A 189 9.19 -0.76 27.51
N VAL A 190 8.58 0.32 27.95
CA VAL A 190 7.40 0.32 28.83
C VAL A 190 6.18 0.71 28.02
N TYR A 191 5.22 -0.18 27.93
CA TYR A 191 4.02 -0.01 27.11
C TYR A 191 2.80 0.36 27.94
N THR A 192 1.90 1.13 27.32
CA THR A 192 0.57 1.44 27.86
C THR A 192 -0.47 1.41 26.74
N ASP A 193 -1.76 1.37 27.10
CA ASP A 193 -2.85 1.35 26.14
C ASP A 193 -2.94 2.62 25.30
N ILE A 194 -3.25 2.44 24.03
CA ILE A 194 -3.47 3.56 23.11
C ILE A 194 -4.85 4.16 23.35
N LYS A 195 -4.88 5.48 23.52
CA LYS A 195 -6.08 6.28 23.55
C LYS A 195 -6.29 6.99 22.21
N ARG A 196 -7.54 7.13 21.79
CA ARG A 196 -7.91 7.82 20.56
C ARG A 196 -9.04 8.79 20.78
N CYS A 197 -8.85 10.04 20.36
CA CYS A 197 -9.90 11.04 20.37
C CYS A 197 -11.00 10.70 19.36
N VAL A 198 -12.25 10.72 19.82
CA VAL A 198 -13.43 10.45 18.97
C VAL A 198 -13.62 11.58 17.94
N LYS A 199 -13.33 12.85 18.33
CA LYS A 199 -13.58 14.03 17.52
C LYS A 199 -12.54 14.25 16.41
N CYS A 200 -11.23 14.19 16.75
CA CYS A 200 -10.15 14.52 15.79
C CYS A 200 -9.30 13.30 15.37
N GLY A 201 -9.53 12.11 15.96
CA GLY A 201 -8.80 10.90 15.64
C GLY A 201 -7.36 10.85 16.19
N TYR A 202 -6.90 11.87 16.93
CA TYR A 202 -5.55 11.90 17.50
C TYR A 202 -5.32 10.75 18.47
N GLN A 203 -4.19 10.06 18.32
CA GLN A 203 -3.78 8.95 19.17
C GLN A 203 -2.66 9.37 20.11
N PHE A 204 -2.73 8.93 21.37
CA PHE A 204 -1.75 9.26 22.39
C PHE A 204 -1.74 8.19 23.49
N THR A 205 -0.70 8.21 24.32
CA THR A 205 -0.50 7.28 25.45
C THR A 205 -0.40 7.99 26.80
N ASP A 206 -0.61 9.30 26.84
CA ASP A 206 -0.67 10.07 28.07
C ASP A 206 -1.84 9.65 28.97
N GLU A 207 -1.68 9.76 30.31
CA GLU A 207 -2.72 9.50 31.29
C GLU A 207 -3.76 10.63 31.36
N LEU A 208 -4.37 10.92 30.21
CA LEU A 208 -5.40 11.97 30.09
C LEU A 208 -6.73 11.34 29.67
N ASP A 209 -7.81 11.84 30.23
CA ASP A 209 -9.19 11.40 29.93
C ASP A 209 -9.83 12.18 28.76
N ARG A 210 -9.15 13.20 28.27
CA ARG A 210 -9.58 14.03 27.13
C ARG A 210 -8.44 14.24 26.16
N CYS A 211 -8.79 14.59 24.93
CA CYS A 211 -7.83 14.88 23.87
C CYS A 211 -6.84 15.99 24.30
N PRO A 212 -5.51 15.75 24.17
CA PRO A 212 -4.51 16.75 24.56
C PRO A 212 -4.42 17.92 23.58
N ILE A 213 -5.07 17.85 22.42
CA ILE A 213 -5.14 18.98 21.49
C ILE A 213 -6.10 20.01 22.03
N ARG A 214 -5.56 21.18 22.39
CA ARG A 214 -6.28 22.27 23.07
C ARG A 214 -7.58 22.68 22.37
N GLU A 215 -7.55 22.83 21.05
CA GLU A 215 -8.71 23.24 20.24
C GLU A 215 -9.76 22.13 20.09
N CYS A 216 -9.45 20.91 20.48
CA CYS A 216 -10.30 19.74 20.32
C CYS A 216 -11.05 19.36 21.60
N GLY A 217 -10.35 19.07 22.71
CA GLY A 217 -10.90 18.68 24.01
C GLY A 217 -11.88 17.50 23.99
N GLY A 218 -11.92 16.74 22.89
CA GLY A 218 -12.89 15.66 22.66
C GLY A 218 -12.71 14.47 23.59
N GLU A 219 -13.75 13.66 23.72
CA GLU A 219 -13.74 12.39 24.46
C GLU A 219 -12.76 11.40 23.81
N VAL A 220 -12.25 10.47 24.61
CA VAL A 220 -11.29 9.45 24.19
C VAL A 220 -11.85 8.06 24.37
N THR A 221 -11.46 7.18 23.44
CA THR A 221 -11.69 5.74 23.52
C THR A 221 -10.38 5.05 23.82
N ARG A 222 -10.43 4.01 24.64
CA ARG A 222 -9.25 3.24 25.08
C ARG A 222 -9.19 1.90 24.38
N LYS A 223 -7.99 1.43 24.10
CA LYS A 223 -7.75 0.07 23.59
C LYS A 223 -7.90 -1.01 24.66
N LEU A 224 -7.88 -0.63 25.92
CA LEU A 224 -8.08 -1.55 27.04
C LEU A 224 -9.39 -2.34 26.91
N ASP A 225 -10.46 -1.72 26.38
CA ASP A 225 -11.74 -2.39 26.18
C ASP A 225 -11.66 -3.51 25.13
N VAL A 226 -10.83 -3.30 24.09
CA VAL A 226 -10.55 -4.34 23.09
C VAL A 226 -9.76 -5.50 23.71
N ILE A 227 -8.75 -5.17 24.50
CA ILE A 227 -7.89 -6.16 25.15
C ILE A 227 -8.69 -7.07 26.07
N LYS A 228 -9.57 -6.51 26.92
CA LYS A 228 -10.42 -7.31 27.82
C LYS A 228 -11.29 -8.30 27.06
N VAL A 229 -11.93 -7.86 25.98
CA VAL A 229 -12.75 -8.75 25.13
C VAL A 229 -11.91 -9.87 24.52
N LEU A 230 -10.69 -9.58 24.07
CA LEU A 230 -9.80 -10.60 23.52
C LEU A 230 -9.33 -11.59 24.58
N GLN A 231 -9.07 -11.13 25.81
CA GLN A 231 -8.72 -11.99 26.96
C GLN A 231 -9.86 -12.93 27.33
N ASP A 232 -11.09 -12.41 27.39
CA ASP A 232 -12.28 -13.22 27.67
C ASP A 232 -12.45 -14.33 26.60
N LEU A 233 -12.39 -13.96 25.32
CA LEU A 233 -12.49 -14.91 24.22
C LEU A 233 -11.36 -15.95 24.17
N ALA A 234 -10.14 -15.56 24.59
CA ALA A 234 -9.01 -16.47 24.63
C ALA A 234 -9.21 -17.61 25.64
N THR A 235 -9.98 -17.37 26.70
CA THR A 235 -10.31 -18.42 27.70
C THR A 235 -11.32 -19.44 27.17
N GLU A 236 -12.11 -19.10 26.13
CA GLU A 236 -13.17 -19.93 25.59
C GLU A 236 -12.68 -20.96 24.55
N VAL A 237 -11.41 -20.85 24.11
CA VAL A 237 -10.90 -21.61 22.96
C VAL A 237 -9.68 -22.47 23.30
N ASP A 238 -9.44 -23.50 22.49
CA ASP A 238 -8.27 -24.38 22.62
C ASP A 238 -7.00 -23.71 22.11
N VAL A 239 -7.10 -22.88 21.02
CA VAL A 239 -5.97 -22.22 20.42
C VAL A 239 -6.31 -20.80 19.95
N VAL A 240 -5.41 -19.87 20.17
CA VAL A 240 -5.45 -18.52 19.61
C VAL A 240 -4.53 -18.48 18.39
N LEU A 241 -5.08 -18.13 17.24
CA LEU A 241 -4.37 -17.93 15.99
C LEU A 241 -4.25 -16.42 15.70
N ILE A 242 -3.04 -15.90 15.62
CA ILE A 242 -2.81 -14.49 15.35
C ILE A 242 -2.45 -14.31 13.89
N GLY A 243 -3.36 -13.70 13.11
CA GLY A 243 -3.30 -13.49 11.66
C GLY A 243 -3.15 -12.01 11.29
N THR A 244 -2.23 -11.30 11.93
CA THR A 244 -1.86 -9.92 11.58
C THR A 244 -1.14 -9.85 10.23
N ASP A 245 -0.95 -8.66 9.65
CA ASP A 245 -0.32 -8.47 8.35
C ASP A 245 1.08 -9.11 8.27
N PRO A 246 1.51 -9.57 7.08
CA PRO A 246 2.77 -10.28 6.90
C PRO A 246 3.95 -9.29 6.74
N ASP A 247 4.07 -8.30 7.63
CA ASP A 247 5.19 -7.37 7.68
C ASP A 247 5.73 -7.23 9.12
N THR A 248 6.81 -6.48 9.30
CA THR A 248 7.44 -6.28 10.62
C THR A 248 6.50 -5.58 11.60
N GLU A 249 5.62 -4.68 11.11
CA GLU A 249 4.59 -4.01 11.94
C GLU A 249 3.56 -5.03 12.42
N GLY A 250 3.06 -5.90 11.52
CA GLY A 250 2.11 -6.95 11.85
C GLY A 250 2.69 -8.02 12.77
N GLU A 251 3.98 -8.38 12.62
CA GLU A 251 4.66 -9.30 13.52
C GLU A 251 4.73 -8.73 14.94
N LYS A 252 5.04 -7.42 15.07
CA LYS A 252 5.06 -6.74 16.37
C LYS A 252 3.67 -6.62 17.00
N ILE A 253 2.64 -6.27 16.22
CA ILE A 253 1.26 -6.24 16.71
C ILE A 253 0.85 -7.63 17.22
N GLY A 254 1.19 -8.67 16.46
CA GLY A 254 0.92 -10.05 16.82
C GLY A 254 1.64 -10.47 18.11
N TRP A 255 2.89 -10.07 18.29
CA TRP A 255 3.65 -10.31 19.49
C TRP A 255 3.05 -9.60 20.70
N ASP A 256 2.64 -8.34 20.57
CA ASP A 256 1.96 -7.61 21.65
C ASP A 256 0.67 -8.32 22.08
N LEU A 257 -0.12 -8.80 21.11
CA LEU A 257 -1.30 -9.61 21.39
C LEU A 257 -0.95 -10.92 22.09
N LYS A 258 0.13 -11.61 21.67
CA LYS A 258 0.57 -12.83 22.33
C LYS A 258 0.88 -12.58 23.81
N VAL A 259 1.71 -11.58 24.11
CA VAL A 259 2.09 -11.25 25.50
C VAL A 259 0.86 -10.94 26.36
N LEU A 260 -0.14 -10.26 25.79
CA LEU A 260 -1.38 -9.91 26.49
C LEU A 260 -2.32 -11.08 26.76
N LEU A 261 -2.30 -12.07 25.86
CA LEU A 261 -3.21 -13.20 25.90
C LEU A 261 -2.58 -14.45 26.50
N GLU A 262 -1.26 -14.50 26.66
CA GLU A 262 -0.54 -15.67 27.17
C GLU A 262 -1.04 -16.16 28.55
N PRO A 263 -1.43 -15.30 29.51
CA PRO A 263 -2.02 -15.75 30.78
C PRO A 263 -3.42 -16.36 30.66
N TYR A 264 -4.12 -16.15 29.56
CA TYR A 264 -5.52 -16.52 29.35
C TYR A 264 -5.70 -17.66 28.32
N ALA A 265 -4.76 -17.80 27.38
CA ALA A 265 -4.83 -18.76 26.29
C ALA A 265 -4.07 -20.06 26.63
N ARG A 266 -4.60 -21.21 26.18
CA ARG A 266 -3.92 -22.50 26.30
C ARG A 266 -2.75 -22.65 25.33
N GLU A 267 -2.96 -22.21 24.09
CA GLU A 267 -1.97 -22.23 23.00
C GLU A 267 -2.12 -20.98 22.16
N ILE A 268 -1.01 -20.34 21.75
CA ILE A 268 -1.01 -19.17 20.86
C ILE A 268 -0.04 -19.45 19.71
N LYS A 269 -0.51 -19.30 18.47
CA LYS A 269 0.30 -19.46 17.27
C LYS A 269 0.11 -18.30 16.31
N ARG A 270 1.14 -18.04 15.53
CA ARG A 270 1.14 -17.09 14.41
C ARG A 270 0.68 -17.81 13.15
N ILE A 271 -0.23 -17.20 12.39
CA ILE A 271 -0.52 -17.60 11.02
C ILE A 271 -0.19 -16.45 10.07
N GLU A 272 0.37 -16.77 8.92
CA GLU A 272 0.82 -15.79 7.95
C GLU A 272 0.21 -16.07 6.58
N PHE A 273 -0.33 -15.04 5.94
CA PHE A 273 -0.92 -15.12 4.61
C PHE A 273 -0.69 -13.80 3.86
N HIS A 274 -0.32 -13.90 2.59
CA HIS A 274 0.00 -12.78 1.71
C HIS A 274 -1.16 -12.38 0.79
N GLU A 275 -2.25 -13.12 0.84
CA GLU A 275 -3.51 -12.84 0.15
C GLU A 275 -4.70 -13.28 1.03
N VAL A 276 -5.80 -12.54 0.96
CA VAL A 276 -7.03 -12.88 1.69
C VAL A 276 -7.92 -13.71 0.78
N THR A 277 -7.56 -14.98 0.59
CA THR A 277 -8.32 -15.97 -0.17
C THR A 277 -8.62 -17.18 0.71
N ARG A 278 -9.69 -17.93 0.37
CA ARG A 278 -10.04 -19.14 1.12
C ARG A 278 -8.88 -20.14 1.19
N ARG A 279 -8.16 -20.32 0.07
CA ARG A 279 -7.02 -21.21 -0.04
C ARG A 279 -5.88 -20.76 0.90
N ALA A 280 -5.44 -19.50 0.78
CA ALA A 280 -4.34 -18.98 1.58
C ALA A 280 -4.64 -19.02 3.08
N ILE A 281 -5.89 -18.71 3.49
CA ILE A 281 -6.30 -18.78 4.88
C ILE A 281 -6.29 -20.23 5.40
N LEU A 282 -6.80 -21.20 4.64
CA LEU A 282 -6.75 -22.62 5.03
C LEU A 282 -5.32 -23.14 5.12
N GLU A 283 -4.45 -22.78 4.17
CA GLU A 283 -3.03 -23.14 4.20
C GLU A 283 -2.34 -22.55 5.45
N ALA A 284 -2.59 -21.27 5.78
CA ALA A 284 -2.04 -20.61 6.94
C ALA A 284 -2.54 -21.25 8.26
N ILE A 285 -3.82 -21.57 8.37
CA ILE A 285 -4.40 -22.24 9.55
C ILE A 285 -3.81 -23.65 9.72
N ASN A 286 -3.50 -24.34 8.64
CA ASN A 286 -2.93 -25.69 8.67
C ASN A 286 -1.41 -25.69 8.93
N LYS A 287 -0.73 -24.57 8.72
CA LYS A 287 0.72 -24.40 8.92
C LYS A 287 1.02 -23.21 9.85
N PRO A 288 0.53 -23.24 11.10
CA PRO A 288 0.85 -22.19 12.04
C PRO A 288 2.35 -22.23 12.40
N ARG A 289 2.91 -21.06 12.72
CA ARG A 289 4.30 -20.90 13.10
C ARG A 289 4.46 -20.18 14.44
N ASP A 290 5.64 -20.17 14.97
CA ASP A 290 6.00 -19.29 16.07
C ASP A 290 6.30 -17.87 15.55
N PHE A 291 6.39 -16.90 16.46
CA PHE A 291 6.74 -15.52 16.12
C PHE A 291 8.23 -15.41 15.75
N ASP A 292 8.53 -14.65 14.70
CA ASP A 292 9.92 -14.31 14.39
C ASP A 292 10.37 -13.13 15.25
N MET A 293 11.12 -13.44 16.30
CA MET A 293 11.60 -12.43 17.27
C MET A 293 12.51 -11.41 16.63
N ARG A 294 13.24 -11.73 15.56
CA ARG A 294 14.13 -10.79 14.87
C ARG A 294 13.33 -9.65 14.25
N LEU A 295 12.16 -9.96 13.64
CA LEU A 295 11.25 -8.94 13.11
C LEU A 295 10.65 -8.09 14.23
N VAL A 296 10.29 -8.71 15.36
CA VAL A 296 9.78 -8.01 16.55
C VAL A 296 10.84 -7.06 17.12
N GLU A 297 12.06 -7.53 17.30
CA GLU A 297 13.20 -6.76 17.84
C GLU A 297 13.58 -5.58 16.92
N ALA A 298 13.64 -5.79 15.61
CA ALA A 298 13.86 -4.72 14.65
C ALA A 298 12.79 -3.62 14.76
N GLN A 299 11.52 -4.02 14.93
CA GLN A 299 10.42 -3.06 15.09
C GLN A 299 10.44 -2.37 16.46
N ILE A 300 10.93 -3.04 17.53
CA ILE A 300 11.17 -2.41 18.83
C ILE A 300 12.22 -1.30 18.70
N VAL A 301 13.36 -1.60 18.06
CA VAL A 301 14.44 -0.60 17.82
C VAL A 301 13.88 0.60 17.08
N ARG A 302 13.16 0.36 15.99
CA ARG A 302 12.54 1.43 15.22
C ARG A 302 11.60 2.29 16.07
N ARG A 303 10.75 1.63 16.90
CA ARG A 303 9.77 2.34 17.72
C ARG A 303 10.43 3.16 18.82
N VAL A 304 11.47 2.61 19.45
CA VAL A 304 12.22 3.28 20.50
C VAL A 304 12.98 4.48 19.93
N GLU A 305 13.64 4.31 18.82
CA GLU A 305 14.41 5.38 18.17
C GLU A 305 13.48 6.50 17.66
N ASP A 306 12.40 6.16 16.95
CA ASP A 306 11.41 7.15 16.51
C ASP A 306 10.83 7.93 17.72
N ARG A 307 10.70 7.27 18.89
CA ARG A 307 10.26 7.91 20.13
C ARG A 307 11.32 8.83 20.72
N TRP A 308 12.55 8.38 20.85
CA TRP A 308 13.64 9.18 21.39
C TRP A 308 13.91 10.42 20.55
N LEU A 309 14.18 10.24 19.26
CA LEU A 309 14.41 11.34 18.34
C LEU A 309 13.19 12.24 18.17
N GLY A 310 12.05 11.60 17.87
CA GLY A 310 10.83 12.33 17.58
C GLY A 310 10.37 13.20 18.75
N PHE A 311 10.45 12.71 19.99
CA PHE A 311 10.03 13.46 21.17
C PHE A 311 11.07 14.50 21.59
N ALA A 312 12.36 14.14 21.69
CA ALA A 312 13.41 15.07 22.11
C ALA A 312 13.48 16.30 21.16
N LEU A 313 13.53 16.06 19.87
CA LEU A 313 13.60 17.14 18.87
C LEU A 313 12.26 17.88 18.71
N SER A 314 11.13 17.19 18.86
CA SER A 314 9.84 17.84 18.79
C SER A 314 9.58 18.78 19.98
N GLU A 315 10.05 18.46 21.19
CA GLU A 315 9.94 19.40 22.32
C GLU A 315 10.67 20.71 22.04
N ILE A 316 11.88 20.63 21.49
CA ILE A 316 12.65 21.79 21.07
C ILE A 316 11.89 22.59 20.00
N ALA A 317 11.38 21.90 18.99
CA ALA A 317 10.65 22.53 17.90
C ALA A 317 9.32 23.19 18.37
N GLN A 318 8.56 22.51 19.22
CA GLN A 318 7.27 22.98 19.75
C GLN A 318 7.40 24.24 20.62
N LYS A 319 8.52 24.39 21.30
CA LYS A 319 8.78 25.50 22.20
C LYS A 319 9.55 26.60 21.50
N TYR A 320 10.78 26.32 21.07
CA TYR A 320 11.72 27.35 20.61
C TYR A 320 11.55 27.72 19.14
N PHE A 321 11.41 26.73 18.24
CA PHE A 321 11.23 27.05 16.81
C PHE A 321 9.84 27.65 16.54
N TRP A 322 8.84 27.21 17.31
CA TRP A 322 7.52 27.84 17.27
C TRP A 322 7.58 29.30 17.71
N ALA A 323 8.22 29.61 18.84
CA ALA A 323 8.34 30.99 19.34
C ALA A 323 9.06 31.88 18.30
N GLU A 324 10.17 31.44 17.75
CA GLU A 324 10.89 32.15 16.70
C GLU A 324 10.01 32.43 15.47
N TYR A 325 9.31 31.41 14.98
CA TYR A 325 8.39 31.56 13.85
C TYR A 325 7.25 32.52 14.16
N CYS A 326 6.63 32.36 15.32
CA CYS A 326 5.49 33.15 15.77
C CYS A 326 5.86 34.62 15.91
N ILE A 327 7.00 34.94 16.53
CA ILE A 327 7.52 36.30 16.71
C ILE A 327 7.81 36.94 15.35
N THR A 328 8.48 36.23 14.46
CA THR A 328 8.80 36.73 13.11
C THR A 328 7.50 37.07 12.36
N LYS A 329 6.50 36.19 12.39
CA LYS A 329 5.21 36.43 11.72
C LYS A 329 4.39 37.54 12.39
N LEU A 330 4.47 37.64 13.70
CA LEU A 330 3.84 38.74 14.44
C LEU A 330 4.45 40.09 14.06
N HIS A 331 5.77 40.17 14.01
CA HIS A 331 6.50 41.39 13.58
C HIS A 331 6.13 41.80 12.14
N GLU A 332 6.10 40.83 11.18
CA GLU A 332 5.66 41.09 9.81
C GLU A 332 4.19 41.59 9.75
N LYS A 333 3.30 41.01 10.59
CA LYS A 333 1.90 41.41 10.67
C LYS A 333 1.75 42.80 11.26
N LEU A 334 2.50 43.14 12.31
CA LEU A 334 2.55 44.47 12.92
C LEU A 334 2.99 45.52 11.93
N LEU A 335 4.10 45.29 11.19
CA LEU A 335 4.59 46.21 10.17
C LEU A 335 3.55 46.44 9.04
N LYS A 336 2.78 45.40 8.63
CA LYS A 336 1.72 45.55 7.64
C LYS A 336 0.50 46.29 8.18
N LEU A 337 0.18 46.15 9.48
CA LEU A 337 -0.93 46.83 10.13
C LEU A 337 -0.63 48.31 10.42
N MET A 338 0.57 48.62 10.85
CA MET A 338 1.01 50.01 11.01
C MET A 338 0.87 50.81 9.70
N LYS A 339 1.10 50.17 8.56
CA LYS A 339 0.84 50.77 7.23
C LYS A 339 -0.63 50.96 6.88
N ARG A 340 -1.59 50.32 7.62
CA ARG A 340 -3.02 50.27 7.26
C ARG A 340 -3.95 50.80 8.36
N SER A 341 -3.42 51.32 9.48
CA SER A 341 -4.21 51.88 10.62
C SER A 341 -5.38 50.98 11.13
N LYS A 342 -5.17 49.65 11.20
CA LYS A 342 -6.18 48.71 11.71
C LYS A 342 -5.82 48.22 13.12
N GLN A 343 -6.86 48.07 13.97
CA GLN A 343 -6.71 47.54 15.33
C GLN A 343 -6.28 46.07 15.35
N LEU A 344 -5.43 45.73 16.30
CA LEU A 344 -4.95 44.36 16.55
C LEU A 344 -6.03 43.59 17.33
N THR A 345 -6.64 42.60 16.70
CA THR A 345 -7.46 41.59 17.37
C THR A 345 -6.79 40.22 17.17
N ASP A 346 -6.75 39.37 18.21
CA ASP A 346 -6.31 37.99 18.23
C ASP A 346 -4.82 37.79 17.85
N LEU A 347 -3.92 38.16 18.74
CA LEU A 347 -2.51 37.76 18.65
C LEU A 347 -2.33 36.30 19.13
N PRO A 348 -1.60 35.49 18.39
CA PRO A 348 -1.29 34.13 18.85
C PRO A 348 -0.38 34.20 20.08
N ASP A 349 -0.62 33.34 21.06
CA ASP A 349 0.29 33.17 22.19
C ASP A 349 1.54 32.42 21.76
N CYS A 350 2.61 33.17 21.50
CA CYS A 350 3.89 32.61 21.07
C CYS A 350 4.66 31.90 22.20
N CYS A 351 4.19 31.99 23.42
CA CYS A 351 4.81 31.41 24.61
C CYS A 351 4.24 30.03 24.98
N GLU A 352 3.09 29.66 24.43
CA GLU A 352 2.57 28.31 24.57
C GLU A 352 3.16 27.33 23.54
N LYS A 353 3.39 26.07 23.96
CA LYS A 353 3.88 25.01 23.07
C LYS A 353 2.90 24.79 21.91
N ASN A 354 3.42 24.71 20.68
CA ASN A 354 2.62 24.35 19.51
C ASN A 354 2.87 22.91 19.10
N MET A 355 1.93 22.01 19.41
CA MET A 355 2.01 20.59 19.10
C MET A 355 2.06 20.26 17.59
N ASN A 356 1.81 21.25 16.72
CA ASN A 356 1.95 21.08 15.28
C ASN A 356 3.41 21.22 14.80
N PHE A 357 4.35 21.62 15.68
CA PHE A 357 5.76 21.59 15.40
C PHE A 357 6.32 20.23 15.81
N SER A 358 6.92 19.52 14.89
CA SER A 358 7.52 18.21 15.14
C SER A 358 8.73 17.98 14.26
N ALA A 359 9.62 17.16 14.75
CA ALA A 359 10.74 16.61 14.01
C ALA A 359 10.59 15.09 13.89
N GLY A 360 11.23 14.50 12.92
CA GLY A 360 11.28 13.06 12.75
C GLY A 360 12.37 12.67 11.77
N ARG A 361 12.95 11.51 12.01
CA ARG A 361 14.10 10.99 11.29
C ARG A 361 13.91 10.99 9.76
N VAL A 362 12.80 10.45 9.28
CA VAL A 362 12.47 10.40 7.84
C VAL A 362 11.79 11.70 7.37
N GLN A 363 11.03 12.34 8.25
CA GLN A 363 10.30 13.58 7.95
C GLN A 363 11.24 14.72 7.55
N THR A 364 12.35 14.91 8.28
CA THR A 364 13.27 16.01 8.07
C THR A 364 14.01 15.92 6.72
N PRO A 365 14.62 14.78 6.32
CA PRO A 365 15.24 14.65 5.01
C PRO A 365 14.26 14.85 3.84
N VAL A 366 13.05 14.34 3.97
CA VAL A 366 11.99 14.51 2.94
C VAL A 366 11.61 15.98 2.79
N LEU A 367 11.49 16.71 3.90
CA LEU A 367 11.26 18.15 3.87
C LEU A 367 12.42 18.88 3.17
N GLY A 368 13.66 18.47 3.44
CA GLY A 368 14.85 19.00 2.78
C GLY A 368 14.83 18.83 1.27
N TYR A 369 14.48 17.63 0.79
CA TYR A 369 14.31 17.36 -0.63
C TYR A 369 13.27 18.28 -1.30
N ILE A 370 12.12 18.48 -0.64
CA ILE A 370 11.08 19.37 -1.17
C ILE A 370 11.55 20.83 -1.22
N ILE A 371 12.31 21.29 -0.20
CA ILE A 371 12.90 22.62 -0.16
C ILE A 371 13.94 22.78 -1.27
N GLU A 372 14.78 21.78 -1.49
CA GLU A 372 15.79 21.80 -2.56
C GLU A 372 15.12 21.91 -3.94
N ARG A 373 14.10 21.07 -4.21
CA ARG A 373 13.33 21.14 -5.47
C ARG A 373 12.64 22.48 -5.67
N PHE A 374 12.19 23.12 -4.58
CA PHE A 374 11.63 24.47 -4.64
C PHE A 374 12.68 25.52 -4.94
N ARG A 375 13.90 25.41 -4.38
CA ARG A 375 15.03 26.30 -4.69
C ARG A 375 15.45 26.14 -6.15
N ASP A 376 15.56 24.91 -6.64
CA ASP A 376 15.90 24.60 -8.04
C ASP A 376 14.95 25.25 -9.03
N GLN A 377 13.64 25.27 -8.71
CA GLN A 377 12.64 25.94 -9.56
C GLN A 377 12.87 27.45 -9.68
N HIS A 378 13.54 28.06 -8.71
CA HIS A 378 13.81 29.50 -8.69
C HIS A 378 15.25 29.84 -9.10
N ASP A 379 16.06 28.84 -9.46
CA ASP A 379 17.42 28.98 -9.90
C ASP A 379 17.49 29.02 -11.43
N PRO A 380 17.79 30.21 -12.03
CA PRO A 380 17.84 30.34 -13.50
C PRO A 380 18.91 29.46 -14.17
N GLU A 381 19.97 29.05 -13.44
CA GLU A 381 21.00 28.16 -13.99
C GLU A 381 20.49 26.74 -14.26
N LYS A 382 19.41 26.34 -13.61
CA LYS A 382 18.77 25.03 -13.76
C LYS A 382 17.63 25.01 -14.77
N TYR A 383 17.35 26.14 -15.43
CA TYR A 383 16.31 26.20 -16.43
C TYR A 383 16.74 25.50 -17.71
N LYS A 384 15.81 24.77 -18.31
CA LYS A 384 15.98 24.14 -19.61
C LYS A 384 15.22 24.94 -20.67
N TYR A 385 15.83 25.06 -21.83
CA TYR A 385 15.29 25.81 -22.94
C TYR A 385 14.96 24.88 -24.10
N TYR A 386 13.76 25.00 -24.64
CA TYR A 386 13.31 24.16 -25.72
C TYR A 386 12.81 24.99 -26.87
N VAL A 387 13.12 24.50 -28.07
CA VAL A 387 12.50 24.95 -29.32
C VAL A 387 11.39 23.96 -29.67
N LEU A 388 10.20 24.47 -29.99
CA LEU A 388 9.04 23.70 -30.37
C LEU A 388 8.89 23.77 -31.90
N ILE A 389 9.04 22.65 -32.56
CA ILE A 389 8.99 22.51 -34.00
C ILE A 389 7.62 21.87 -34.35
N GLY A 390 6.80 22.55 -35.14
CA GLY A 390 5.49 22.06 -35.57
C GLY A 390 5.64 21.08 -36.72
N VAL A 391 5.26 19.83 -36.51
CA VAL A 391 5.34 18.77 -37.50
C VAL A 391 3.97 18.11 -37.62
N ASN A 392 3.27 18.36 -38.74
CA ASN A 392 1.89 17.93 -38.94
C ASN A 392 0.99 18.33 -37.76
N GLU A 393 0.37 17.35 -37.07
CA GLU A 393 -0.43 17.55 -35.85
C GLU A 393 0.37 17.41 -34.54
N SER A 394 1.69 17.17 -34.59
CA SER A 394 2.55 16.93 -33.45
C SER A 394 3.65 17.98 -33.30
N ILE A 395 4.35 17.99 -32.15
CA ILE A 395 5.42 18.94 -31.85
C ILE A 395 6.68 18.17 -31.48
N ILE A 396 7.79 18.47 -32.18
CA ILE A 396 9.12 18.04 -31.74
C ILE A 396 9.63 19.07 -30.74
N ARG A 397 10.07 18.59 -29.54
CA ARG A 397 10.73 19.41 -28.52
C ARG A 397 12.23 19.19 -28.59
N LEU A 398 12.96 20.22 -28.96
CA LEU A 398 14.42 20.17 -29.03
C LEU A 398 15.03 20.99 -27.90
N GLU A 399 15.81 20.33 -27.04
CA GLU A 399 16.58 21.03 -25.98
C GLU A 399 17.72 21.83 -26.61
N VAL A 400 17.83 23.11 -26.27
CA VAL A 400 18.84 24.04 -26.80
C VAL A 400 19.50 24.80 -25.66
N ASN A 401 20.66 25.42 -25.92
CA ASN A 401 21.28 26.34 -24.97
C ASN A 401 20.51 27.67 -24.91
N ARG A 402 20.81 28.46 -23.88
CA ARG A 402 20.15 29.74 -23.61
C ARG A 402 20.32 30.75 -24.76
N ASP A 403 21.48 30.76 -25.40
CA ASP A 403 21.78 31.75 -26.47
C ASP A 403 20.98 31.48 -27.72
N VAL A 404 20.87 30.21 -28.14
CA VAL A 404 20.01 29.78 -29.26
C VAL A 404 18.55 30.09 -28.94
N PHE A 405 18.09 29.79 -27.72
CA PHE A 405 16.74 30.12 -27.27
C PHE A 405 16.44 31.62 -27.36
N LEU A 406 17.34 32.49 -26.87
CA LEU A 406 17.14 33.94 -26.89
C LEU A 406 17.10 34.46 -28.31
N ASN A 407 18.01 34.03 -29.17
CA ASN A 407 18.05 34.43 -30.58
C ASN A 407 16.73 34.06 -31.32
N ILE A 408 16.29 32.80 -31.20
CA ILE A 408 15.05 32.38 -31.87
C ILE A 408 13.83 33.11 -31.29
N ARG A 409 13.79 33.31 -29.95
CA ARG A 409 12.72 34.08 -29.30
C ARG A 409 12.58 35.50 -29.82
N GLU A 410 13.72 36.18 -30.03
CA GLU A 410 13.77 37.52 -30.55
C GLU A 410 13.22 37.58 -31.98
N LYS A 411 13.70 36.70 -32.87
CA LYS A 411 13.23 36.60 -34.26
C LYS A 411 11.70 36.33 -34.35
N LEU A 412 11.20 35.38 -33.51
CA LEU A 412 9.76 35.10 -33.46
C LEU A 412 8.94 36.30 -32.96
N ARG A 413 9.50 37.13 -32.05
CA ARG A 413 8.83 38.36 -31.59
C ARG A 413 8.80 39.47 -32.66
N GLU A 414 9.80 39.53 -33.50
CA GLU A 414 9.88 40.46 -34.65
C GLU A 414 8.99 40.01 -35.81
N GLY A 415 8.37 38.83 -35.70
CA GLY A 415 7.48 38.27 -36.73
C GLY A 415 8.26 37.57 -37.85
N GLU A 416 9.52 37.24 -37.63
CA GLU A 416 10.29 36.47 -38.60
C GLU A 416 9.85 34.98 -38.56
N GLU A 417 9.71 34.39 -39.75
CA GLU A 417 9.55 32.94 -39.87
C GLU A 417 10.90 32.26 -39.64
N VAL A 418 10.98 31.45 -38.59
CA VAL A 418 12.18 30.64 -38.27
C VAL A 418 11.84 29.20 -38.58
N THR A 419 12.65 28.56 -39.40
CA THR A 419 12.48 27.14 -39.80
C THR A 419 13.59 26.28 -39.19
N SER A 420 13.28 24.99 -39.05
CA SER A 420 14.22 23.93 -38.74
C SER A 420 14.22 22.91 -39.85
N TYR A 421 15.38 22.33 -40.16
CA TYR A 421 15.46 21.20 -41.06
C TYR A 421 15.50 19.88 -40.32
N VAL A 422 14.54 19.00 -40.60
CA VAL A 422 14.45 17.66 -40.04
C VAL A 422 14.86 16.67 -41.10
N LYS A 423 15.93 15.95 -40.88
CA LYS A 423 16.43 14.86 -41.68
C LYS A 423 16.03 13.53 -41.06
N VAL A 424 15.44 12.63 -41.88
CA VAL A 424 15.15 11.26 -41.42
C VAL A 424 16.39 10.43 -41.57
N VAL A 425 16.93 9.94 -40.47
CA VAL A 425 18.11 9.05 -40.43
C VAL A 425 17.71 7.62 -40.77
N GLY A 426 16.57 7.17 -40.22
CA GLY A 426 16.03 5.84 -40.51
C GLY A 426 14.96 5.40 -39.52
N LEU A 427 14.42 4.22 -39.79
CA LEU A 427 13.52 3.51 -38.91
C LEU A 427 14.30 2.32 -38.27
N LYS A 428 14.12 2.12 -36.99
CA LYS A 428 14.76 1.03 -36.24
C LYS A 428 13.71 0.27 -35.44
N GLU A 429 13.71 -1.04 -35.57
CA GLU A 429 12.93 -1.88 -34.66
C GLU A 429 13.69 -2.12 -33.36
N GLU A 430 12.95 -2.03 -32.26
CA GLU A 430 13.47 -2.29 -30.90
C GLU A 430 12.50 -3.17 -30.13
N GLU A 431 13.04 -4.16 -29.43
CA GLU A 431 12.26 -4.99 -28.52
C GLU A 431 12.17 -4.32 -27.13
N VAL A 432 10.95 -4.08 -26.67
CA VAL A 432 10.67 -3.51 -25.36
C VAL A 432 10.07 -4.59 -24.47
N ASN A 433 10.75 -4.88 -23.38
CA ASN A 433 10.24 -5.81 -22.39
C ASN A 433 9.11 -5.20 -21.56
N PRO A 434 8.12 -6.01 -21.13
CA PRO A 434 7.11 -5.53 -20.21
C PRO A 434 7.75 -5.11 -18.87
N PRO A 435 7.17 -4.12 -18.20
CA PRO A 435 7.62 -3.76 -16.86
C PRO A 435 7.27 -4.84 -15.84
N PRO A 436 8.02 -4.95 -14.71
CA PRO A 436 7.67 -5.85 -13.62
C PRO A 436 6.32 -5.48 -13.01
N PRO A 437 5.63 -6.42 -12.33
CA PRO A 437 4.43 -6.11 -11.56
C PRO A 437 4.74 -5.10 -10.44
N PHE A 438 3.70 -4.48 -9.90
CA PHE A 438 3.86 -3.41 -8.93
C PHE A 438 4.47 -3.85 -7.61
N THR A 439 5.36 -2.99 -7.12
CA THR A 439 5.72 -2.82 -5.71
C THR A 439 4.95 -1.61 -5.14
N THR A 440 4.99 -1.40 -3.83
CA THR A 440 4.29 -0.27 -3.20
C THR A 440 4.68 1.08 -3.82
N ASP A 441 5.98 1.32 -3.98
CA ASP A 441 6.50 2.57 -4.53
C ASP A 441 6.06 2.81 -5.99
N THR A 442 6.17 1.77 -6.83
CA THR A 442 5.79 1.87 -8.25
C THR A 442 4.28 2.02 -8.45
N LEU A 443 3.47 1.37 -7.59
CA LEU A 443 2.01 1.59 -7.58
C LEU A 443 1.66 3.02 -7.18
N LEU A 444 2.30 3.56 -6.13
CA LEU A 444 2.07 4.92 -5.67
C LEU A 444 2.49 5.95 -6.73
N GLU A 445 3.64 5.72 -7.38
CA GLU A 445 4.13 6.56 -8.47
C GLU A 445 3.11 6.61 -9.61
N GLU A 446 2.74 5.46 -10.15
CA GLU A 446 1.92 5.40 -11.34
C GLU A 446 0.46 5.78 -11.09
N ALA A 447 -0.13 5.38 -9.96
CA ALA A 447 -1.47 5.81 -9.58
C ALA A 447 -1.54 7.33 -9.31
N SER A 448 -0.48 7.93 -8.76
CA SER A 448 -0.42 9.39 -8.60
C SER A 448 -0.34 10.11 -9.95
N MET A 449 0.45 9.59 -10.89
CA MET A 449 0.60 10.19 -12.22
C MET A 449 -0.67 10.06 -13.08
N ARG A 450 -1.22 8.84 -13.17
CA ARG A 450 -2.34 8.53 -14.08
C ARG A 450 -3.70 8.89 -13.51
N LEU A 451 -3.91 8.65 -12.19
CA LEU A 451 -5.22 8.84 -11.56
C LEU A 451 -5.30 10.14 -10.77
N GLY A 452 -4.19 10.85 -10.59
CA GLY A 452 -4.12 12.10 -9.81
C GLY A 452 -4.48 11.90 -8.33
N LEU A 453 -4.32 10.69 -7.79
CA LEU A 453 -4.61 10.35 -6.40
C LEU A 453 -3.42 10.67 -5.49
N SER A 454 -3.68 11.08 -4.26
CA SER A 454 -2.63 11.18 -3.24
C SER A 454 -2.13 9.79 -2.83
N SER A 455 -0.86 9.69 -2.45
CA SER A 455 -0.27 8.42 -2.01
C SER A 455 -1.02 7.80 -0.83
N THR A 456 -1.53 8.62 0.11
CA THR A 456 -2.36 8.15 1.22
C THR A 456 -3.65 7.52 0.70
N ARG A 457 -4.31 8.16 -0.27
CA ARG A 457 -5.56 7.64 -0.84
C ARG A 457 -5.34 6.35 -1.61
N VAL A 458 -4.24 6.23 -2.36
CA VAL A 458 -3.87 4.98 -3.04
C VAL A 458 -3.64 3.86 -2.04
N MET A 459 -2.92 4.13 -0.94
CA MET A 459 -2.69 3.13 0.12
C MET A 459 -3.97 2.69 0.82
N GLU A 460 -4.91 3.61 1.10
CA GLU A 460 -6.23 3.27 1.65
C GLU A 460 -6.99 2.33 0.71
N ILE A 461 -7.03 2.66 -0.58
CA ILE A 461 -7.71 1.84 -1.60
C ILE A 461 -7.04 0.47 -1.74
N ALA A 462 -5.71 0.42 -1.77
CA ALA A 462 -4.97 -0.84 -1.86
C ALA A 462 -5.18 -1.71 -0.62
N GLN A 463 -5.23 -1.12 0.58
CA GLN A 463 -5.60 -1.81 1.82
C GLN A 463 -7.01 -2.40 1.72
N ASP A 464 -7.98 -1.61 1.25
CA ASP A 464 -9.36 -2.08 1.05
C ASP A 464 -9.42 -3.26 0.07
N LEU A 465 -8.73 -3.15 -1.08
CA LEU A 465 -8.70 -4.22 -2.08
C LEU A 465 -8.04 -5.50 -1.54
N PHE A 466 -6.97 -5.37 -0.75
CA PHE A 466 -6.33 -6.50 -0.07
C PHE A 466 -7.26 -7.15 0.94
N GLU A 467 -7.88 -6.37 1.83
CA GLU A 467 -8.82 -6.87 2.84
C GLU A 467 -10.06 -7.54 2.25
N LEU A 468 -10.47 -7.12 1.05
CA LEU A 468 -11.55 -7.73 0.28
C LEU A 468 -11.10 -8.98 -0.50
N GLY A 469 -9.83 -9.33 -0.44
CA GLY A 469 -9.26 -10.48 -1.14
C GLY A 469 -9.19 -10.32 -2.66
N LEU A 470 -9.12 -9.10 -3.17
CA LEU A 470 -9.05 -8.80 -4.60
C LEU A 470 -7.61 -8.69 -5.10
N ILE A 471 -6.68 -8.29 -4.24
CA ILE A 471 -5.24 -8.20 -4.54
C ILE A 471 -4.42 -8.87 -3.43
N THR A 472 -3.15 -9.17 -3.74
CA THR A 472 -2.14 -9.59 -2.76
C THR A 472 -1.77 -8.44 -1.82
N TYR A 473 -0.99 -8.72 -0.78
CA TYR A 473 -0.54 -7.72 0.17
C TYR A 473 0.17 -6.57 -0.53
N HIS A 474 -0.28 -5.35 -0.24
CA HIS A 474 0.08 -4.16 -0.99
C HIS A 474 1.30 -3.42 -0.43
N ARG A 475 1.78 -3.75 0.79
CA ARG A 475 3.01 -3.19 1.38
C ARG A 475 4.19 -4.11 1.10
N THR A 476 4.69 -4.07 -0.12
CA THR A 476 5.77 -4.93 -0.59
C THR A 476 6.75 -4.17 -1.46
N ASP A 477 8.01 -4.51 -1.37
CA ASP A 477 9.09 -4.08 -2.26
C ASP A 477 9.50 -5.19 -3.25
N SER A 478 8.83 -6.35 -3.17
CA SER A 478 9.09 -7.49 -4.02
C SER A 478 8.33 -7.41 -5.35
N THR A 479 9.00 -7.76 -6.43
CA THR A 479 8.40 -7.98 -7.75
C THR A 479 8.10 -9.45 -8.03
N ARG A 480 8.35 -10.35 -7.07
CA ARG A 480 8.20 -11.79 -7.24
C ARG A 480 6.75 -12.19 -7.55
N VAL A 481 6.58 -13.14 -8.45
CA VAL A 481 5.29 -13.74 -8.79
C VAL A 481 5.35 -15.22 -8.47
N SER A 482 4.40 -15.71 -7.66
CA SER A 482 4.25 -17.14 -7.33
C SER A 482 3.58 -17.92 -8.46
N ASP A 483 3.60 -19.26 -8.35
CA ASP A 483 2.90 -20.14 -9.28
C ASP A 483 1.39 -19.85 -9.33
N ALA A 484 0.79 -19.46 -8.19
CA ALA A 484 -0.60 -19.03 -8.14
C ALA A 484 -0.83 -17.76 -8.97
N GLY A 485 0.09 -16.79 -8.89
CA GLY A 485 0.04 -15.59 -9.74
C GLY A 485 0.18 -15.93 -11.22
N ILE A 486 1.12 -16.78 -11.58
CA ILE A 486 1.31 -17.25 -12.95
C ILE A 486 0.04 -17.95 -13.47
N ALA A 487 -0.62 -18.75 -12.65
CA ALA A 487 -1.88 -19.41 -13.01
C ALA A 487 -3.02 -18.39 -13.23
N VAL A 488 -3.12 -17.34 -12.41
CA VAL A 488 -4.08 -16.24 -12.60
C VAL A 488 -3.84 -15.55 -13.95
N ALA A 489 -2.61 -15.20 -14.29
CA ALA A 489 -2.29 -14.54 -15.55
C ALA A 489 -2.61 -15.43 -16.76
N ARG A 490 -2.28 -16.73 -16.66
CA ARG A 490 -2.62 -17.71 -17.70
C ARG A 490 -4.12 -17.74 -17.94
N ALA A 491 -4.93 -17.91 -16.90
CA ALA A 491 -6.38 -17.99 -17.01
C ALA A 491 -6.98 -16.72 -17.63
N CYS A 492 -6.45 -15.52 -17.30
CA CYS A 492 -6.88 -14.27 -17.93
C CYS A 492 -6.56 -14.22 -19.41
N LEU A 493 -5.37 -14.66 -19.82
CA LEU A 493 -4.96 -14.65 -21.21
C LEU A 493 -5.66 -15.74 -22.03
N GLU A 494 -5.93 -16.92 -21.44
CA GLU A 494 -6.78 -17.95 -22.03
C GLU A 494 -8.21 -17.46 -22.28
N GLU A 495 -8.77 -16.72 -21.32
CA GLU A 495 -10.10 -16.13 -21.48
C GLU A 495 -10.13 -15.09 -22.61
N LYS A 496 -9.08 -14.28 -22.72
CA LYS A 496 -9.03 -13.18 -23.70
C LYS A 496 -8.71 -13.65 -25.13
N TYR A 497 -7.77 -14.59 -25.28
CA TYR A 497 -7.21 -14.98 -26.57
C TYR A 497 -7.56 -16.41 -27.02
N GLY A 498 -8.26 -17.17 -26.17
CA GLY A 498 -8.56 -18.59 -26.45
C GLY A 498 -7.28 -19.40 -26.67
N ASP A 499 -7.27 -20.28 -27.65
CA ASP A 499 -6.11 -21.16 -27.95
C ASP A 499 -4.83 -20.39 -28.31
N LYS A 500 -4.96 -19.14 -28.77
CA LYS A 500 -3.81 -18.27 -29.14
C LYS A 500 -3.09 -17.70 -27.91
N TYR A 501 -3.58 -17.90 -26.69
CA TYR A 501 -2.94 -17.34 -25.50
C TYR A 501 -1.44 -17.71 -25.39
N LYS A 502 -1.06 -18.89 -25.87
CA LYS A 502 0.35 -19.39 -25.84
C LYS A 502 1.32 -18.49 -26.62
N GLU A 503 0.85 -17.75 -27.59
CA GLU A 503 1.64 -16.79 -28.37
C GLU A 503 1.96 -15.54 -27.54
N TYR A 504 1.06 -15.15 -26.65
CA TYR A 504 1.16 -13.96 -25.81
C TYR A 504 1.74 -14.23 -24.43
N PHE A 505 1.47 -15.40 -23.87
CA PHE A 505 1.87 -15.75 -22.50
C PHE A 505 3.35 -16.12 -22.42
N LYS A 506 4.10 -15.34 -21.64
CA LYS A 506 5.51 -15.55 -21.31
C LYS A 506 5.67 -15.41 -19.78
N PRO A 507 5.47 -16.50 -19.02
CA PRO A 507 5.51 -16.45 -17.57
C PRO A 507 6.89 -16.03 -17.06
N ARG A 508 6.88 -15.14 -16.05
CA ARG A 508 8.07 -14.63 -15.38
C ARG A 508 7.85 -14.60 -13.88
N THR A 509 8.81 -15.13 -13.15
CA THR A 509 8.81 -15.05 -11.67
C THR A 509 9.30 -13.70 -11.14
N TRP A 510 9.98 -12.91 -11.99
CA TRP A 510 10.57 -11.59 -11.75
C TRP A 510 11.61 -11.58 -10.62
N GLY A 511 11.23 -11.53 -9.36
CA GLY A 511 12.16 -11.50 -8.23
C GLY A 511 12.67 -12.89 -7.85
N ALA A 512 13.84 -12.94 -7.20
CA ALA A 512 14.41 -14.16 -6.64
C ALA A 512 14.03 -14.30 -5.17
N GLY A 513 13.41 -15.43 -4.78
CA GLY A 513 13.19 -15.83 -3.38
C GLY A 513 12.45 -14.82 -2.49
N GLY A 514 12.18 -15.20 -1.24
CA GLY A 514 11.55 -14.34 -0.24
C GLY A 514 10.07 -14.64 -0.02
N ALA A 515 9.55 -14.20 1.13
CA ALA A 515 8.18 -14.45 1.56
C ALA A 515 7.17 -13.58 0.80
N HIS A 516 7.54 -12.33 0.46
CA HIS A 516 6.63 -11.39 -0.16
C HIS A 516 6.51 -11.57 -1.67
N GLU A 517 5.31 -11.30 -2.18
CA GLU A 517 4.99 -11.22 -3.60
C GLU A 517 4.79 -9.77 -4.05
N ALA A 518 4.76 -9.57 -5.38
CA ALA A 518 4.31 -8.35 -6.01
C ALA A 518 2.82 -8.10 -5.77
N ILE A 519 2.39 -6.85 -5.92
CA ILE A 519 0.98 -6.47 -5.89
C ILE A 519 0.32 -6.98 -7.18
N ARG A 520 -0.61 -7.93 -7.06
CA ARG A 520 -1.31 -8.57 -8.17
C ARG A 520 -2.76 -8.92 -7.82
N PRO A 521 -3.63 -9.12 -8.80
CA PRO A 521 -4.95 -9.70 -8.55
C PRO A 521 -4.81 -11.14 -8.00
N THR A 522 -5.71 -11.51 -7.09
CA THR A 522 -5.77 -12.86 -6.50
C THR A 522 -6.56 -13.83 -7.34
N ARG A 523 -7.39 -13.33 -8.26
CA ARG A 523 -8.30 -14.12 -9.11
C ARG A 523 -8.23 -13.66 -10.57
N PRO A 524 -8.55 -14.54 -11.54
CA PRO A 524 -8.55 -14.18 -12.95
C PRO A 524 -9.82 -13.40 -13.33
N ILE A 525 -10.02 -12.24 -12.73
CA ILE A 525 -11.19 -11.38 -12.94
C ILE A 525 -10.71 -10.02 -13.43
N ASP A 526 -11.00 -9.69 -14.70
CA ASP A 526 -10.70 -8.38 -15.24
C ASP A 526 -11.55 -7.26 -14.59
N PRO A 527 -11.15 -6.00 -14.68
CA PRO A 527 -11.83 -4.90 -13.98
C PRO A 527 -13.29 -4.69 -14.36
N ASP A 528 -13.65 -4.92 -15.63
CA ASP A 528 -15.02 -4.74 -16.10
C ASP A 528 -15.89 -5.92 -15.66
N ARG A 529 -15.31 -7.12 -15.66
CA ARG A 529 -15.92 -8.31 -15.11
C ARG A 529 -16.12 -8.22 -13.61
N LEU A 530 -15.15 -7.69 -12.87
CA LEU A 530 -15.29 -7.42 -11.45
C LEU A 530 -16.51 -6.53 -11.17
N ARG A 531 -16.64 -5.43 -11.92
CA ARG A 531 -17.77 -4.51 -11.79
C ARG A 531 -19.10 -5.20 -12.10
N GLN A 532 -19.13 -6.04 -13.12
CA GLN A 532 -20.32 -6.81 -13.49
C GLN A 532 -20.71 -7.80 -12.38
N LEU A 533 -19.78 -8.62 -11.88
CA LEU A 533 -20.03 -9.62 -10.84
C LEU A 533 -20.53 -9.01 -9.55
N VAL A 534 -19.98 -7.87 -9.14
CA VAL A 534 -20.44 -7.13 -7.95
C VAL A 534 -21.84 -6.57 -8.16
N ARG A 535 -22.13 -6.00 -9.34
CA ARG A 535 -23.47 -5.45 -9.67
C ARG A 535 -24.54 -6.52 -9.75
N GLU A 536 -24.20 -7.70 -10.28
CA GLU A 536 -25.12 -8.86 -10.38
C GLU A 536 -25.27 -9.62 -9.06
N GLY A 537 -24.55 -9.24 -8.00
CA GLY A 537 -24.58 -9.91 -6.70
C GLY A 537 -23.96 -11.31 -6.68
N ILE A 538 -23.23 -11.68 -7.74
CA ILE A 538 -22.51 -12.96 -7.82
C ILE A 538 -21.28 -12.92 -6.92
N LEU A 539 -20.55 -11.82 -6.94
CA LEU A 539 -19.47 -11.55 -6.00
C LEU A 539 -19.97 -10.56 -4.93
N VAL A 540 -20.25 -11.10 -3.75
CA VAL A 540 -20.70 -10.31 -2.61
C VAL A 540 -19.47 -9.88 -1.82
N LEU A 541 -19.22 -8.58 -1.80
CA LEU A 541 -18.14 -7.97 -1.02
C LEU A 541 -18.68 -7.43 0.31
N VAL A 542 -17.87 -7.48 1.34
CA VAL A 542 -18.22 -7.01 2.69
C VAL A 542 -18.37 -5.48 2.79
N ARG A 543 -17.86 -4.77 1.81
CA ARG A 543 -18.06 -3.32 1.62
C ARG A 543 -18.16 -2.97 0.13
N PRO A 544 -18.86 -1.89 -0.23
CA PRO A 544 -18.98 -1.47 -1.64
C PRO A 544 -17.66 -0.87 -2.16
N LEU A 545 -17.38 -1.09 -3.45
CA LEU A 545 -16.28 -0.47 -4.16
C LEU A 545 -16.71 0.88 -4.75
N THR A 546 -15.86 1.90 -4.62
CA THR A 546 -16.02 3.19 -5.29
C THR A 546 -15.39 3.15 -6.69
N ARG A 547 -15.65 4.18 -7.52
CA ARG A 547 -14.98 4.35 -8.82
C ARG A 547 -13.46 4.28 -8.70
N GLN A 548 -12.87 4.93 -7.68
CA GLN A 548 -11.41 4.92 -7.46
C GLN A 548 -10.86 3.51 -7.17
N HIS A 549 -11.62 2.64 -6.48
CA HIS A 549 -11.22 1.24 -6.27
C HIS A 549 -11.10 0.49 -7.59
N TYR A 550 -12.07 0.66 -8.50
CA TYR A 550 -12.02 0.03 -9.82
C TYR A 550 -10.87 0.56 -10.68
N GLU A 551 -10.56 1.85 -10.61
CA GLU A 551 -9.45 2.47 -11.34
C GLU A 551 -8.09 1.96 -10.84
N VAL A 552 -7.87 1.88 -9.52
CA VAL A 552 -6.64 1.31 -8.94
C VAL A 552 -6.54 -0.19 -9.20
N TYR A 553 -7.65 -0.93 -9.09
CA TYR A 553 -7.66 -2.35 -9.44
C TYR A 553 -7.31 -2.58 -10.91
N ARG A 554 -7.84 -1.76 -11.83
CA ARG A 554 -7.54 -1.79 -13.27
C ARG A 554 -6.04 -1.60 -13.50
N LEU A 555 -5.44 -0.61 -12.87
CA LEU A 555 -4.02 -0.32 -12.99
C LEU A 555 -3.16 -1.51 -12.53
N ILE A 556 -3.51 -2.11 -11.39
CA ILE A 556 -2.82 -3.30 -10.85
C ILE A 556 -2.99 -4.50 -11.79
N PHE A 557 -4.21 -4.74 -12.28
CA PHE A 557 -4.54 -5.84 -13.16
C PHE A 557 -3.78 -5.74 -14.50
N GLU A 558 -3.88 -4.62 -15.18
CA GLU A 558 -3.27 -4.40 -16.49
C GLU A 558 -1.74 -4.52 -16.43
N ARG A 559 -1.10 -3.91 -15.43
CA ARG A 559 0.34 -4.01 -15.20
C ARG A 559 0.77 -5.44 -14.92
N PHE A 560 0.02 -6.15 -14.07
CA PHE A 560 0.34 -7.55 -13.73
C PHE A 560 0.22 -8.46 -14.95
N ILE A 561 -0.89 -8.41 -15.71
CA ILE A 561 -1.07 -9.23 -16.90
C ILE A 561 -0.01 -8.91 -17.95
N ALA A 562 0.24 -7.63 -18.21
CA ALA A 562 1.32 -7.18 -19.12
C ALA A 562 2.67 -7.77 -18.73
N SER A 563 3.00 -7.83 -17.44
CA SER A 563 4.26 -8.40 -16.94
C SER A 563 4.46 -9.88 -17.29
N GLN A 564 3.39 -10.61 -17.58
CA GLN A 564 3.38 -12.03 -17.95
C GLN A 564 3.18 -12.27 -19.45
N MET A 565 3.29 -11.20 -20.26
CA MET A 565 3.15 -11.28 -21.73
C MET A 565 4.50 -11.14 -22.44
N LYS A 566 4.49 -11.50 -23.73
CA LYS A 566 5.65 -11.32 -24.60
C LYS A 566 6.03 -9.84 -24.72
N PRO A 567 7.32 -9.54 -25.02
CA PRO A 567 7.77 -8.20 -25.36
C PRO A 567 6.98 -7.59 -26.53
N ALA A 568 7.02 -6.29 -26.61
CA ALA A 568 6.55 -5.54 -27.78
C ALA A 568 7.73 -5.26 -28.72
N ARG A 569 7.49 -5.26 -30.04
CA ARG A 569 8.43 -4.75 -31.03
C ARG A 569 7.94 -3.42 -31.54
N ILE A 570 8.62 -2.36 -31.13
CA ILE A 570 8.29 -0.99 -31.48
C ILE A 570 9.15 -0.52 -32.64
N VAL A 571 8.61 0.45 -33.39
CA VAL A 571 9.34 1.13 -34.45
C VAL A 571 9.71 2.52 -33.95
N LYS A 572 11.01 2.78 -33.86
CA LYS A 572 11.55 4.10 -33.56
C LYS A 572 11.99 4.79 -34.85
N GLN A 573 11.63 6.04 -35.00
CA GLN A 573 12.15 6.92 -36.01
C GLN A 573 13.30 7.75 -35.45
N GLU A 574 14.47 7.65 -36.07
CA GLU A 574 15.63 8.46 -35.75
C GLU A 574 15.66 9.70 -36.65
N LEU A 575 15.67 10.86 -36.04
CA LEU A 575 15.68 12.18 -36.73
C LEU A 575 16.98 12.93 -36.34
N GLU A 576 17.55 13.62 -37.33
CA GLU A 576 18.55 14.68 -37.10
C GLU A 576 17.88 16.03 -37.34
N VAL A 577 17.77 16.82 -36.30
CA VAL A 577 17.10 18.12 -36.32
C VAL A 577 18.15 19.22 -36.31
N LYS A 578 18.12 20.10 -37.31
CA LYS A 578 19.02 21.26 -37.43
C LYS A 578 18.26 22.55 -37.20
N VAL A 579 18.71 23.35 -36.27
CA VAL A 579 18.13 24.63 -35.89
C VAL A 579 19.25 25.63 -35.66
N ASN A 580 19.31 26.71 -36.38
CA ASN A 580 20.23 27.82 -36.18
C ASN A 580 21.71 27.40 -35.94
N GLY A 581 22.19 26.43 -36.76
CA GLY A 581 23.56 25.90 -36.66
C GLY A 581 23.73 24.77 -35.59
N LEU A 582 22.76 24.53 -34.78
CA LEU A 582 22.72 23.38 -33.84
C LEU A 582 22.18 22.13 -34.56
N SER A 583 22.83 20.98 -34.40
CA SER A 583 22.30 19.69 -34.85
C SER A 583 22.13 18.79 -33.64
N ALA A 584 20.95 18.16 -33.53
CA ALA A 584 20.67 17.22 -32.47
C ALA A 584 19.88 16.01 -32.98
N LYS A 585 20.08 14.86 -32.37
CA LYS A 585 19.34 13.62 -32.65
C LYS A 585 18.11 13.54 -31.78
N VAL A 586 17.00 13.16 -32.36
CA VAL A 586 15.72 12.92 -31.69
C VAL A 586 15.22 11.55 -32.07
N GLU A 587 14.82 10.73 -31.12
CA GLU A 587 14.17 9.45 -31.34
C GLU A 587 12.69 9.57 -30.97
N ARG A 588 11.83 8.97 -31.78
CA ARG A 588 10.37 8.93 -31.55
C ARG A 588 9.85 7.53 -31.78
N VAL A 589 8.91 7.08 -30.97
CA VAL A 589 8.19 5.83 -31.21
C VAL A 589 7.03 6.13 -32.14
N VAL A 590 7.08 5.57 -33.36
CA VAL A 590 6.08 5.86 -34.41
C VAL A 590 5.12 4.70 -34.65
N GLY A 591 5.34 3.55 -34.05
CA GLY A 591 4.47 2.40 -34.20
C GLY A 591 4.98 1.15 -33.49
N ALA A 592 4.30 0.05 -33.71
CA ALA A 592 4.72 -1.27 -33.24
C ALA A 592 4.39 -2.32 -34.33
N THR A 593 5.38 -3.13 -34.67
CA THR A 593 5.20 -4.31 -35.57
C THR A 593 4.57 -5.49 -34.83
N ASP A 594 4.83 -5.59 -33.52
CA ASP A 594 4.16 -6.52 -32.62
C ASP A 594 3.85 -5.78 -31.29
N LYS A 595 2.57 -5.61 -30.99
CA LYS A 595 2.14 -4.91 -29.78
C LYS A 595 2.51 -5.66 -28.50
N GLY A 596 2.60 -7.00 -28.53
CA GLY A 596 2.93 -7.78 -27.36
C GLY A 596 2.12 -7.36 -26.12
N PHE A 597 2.80 -7.03 -25.01
CA PHE A 597 2.15 -6.58 -23.77
C PHE A 597 1.42 -5.23 -23.88
N LEU A 598 1.75 -4.42 -24.89
CA LEU A 598 1.07 -3.13 -25.13
C LEU A 598 -0.40 -3.29 -25.55
N GLU A 599 -0.86 -4.49 -25.91
CA GLU A 599 -2.29 -4.75 -26.13
C GLU A 599 -3.14 -4.62 -24.87
N ILE A 600 -2.54 -4.89 -23.71
CA ILE A 600 -3.21 -4.77 -22.40
C ILE A 600 -2.79 -3.49 -21.69
N TYR A 601 -1.57 -3.02 -21.94
CA TYR A 601 -0.98 -1.88 -21.26
C TYR A 601 -0.47 -0.82 -22.25
N PRO A 602 -1.36 -0.28 -23.11
CA PRO A 602 -0.98 0.62 -24.21
C PRO A 602 -0.38 1.95 -23.72
N GLU A 603 -0.81 2.42 -22.55
CA GLU A 603 -0.35 3.70 -21.98
C GLU A 603 1.10 3.65 -21.43
N TYR A 604 1.78 2.51 -21.57
CA TYR A 604 3.18 2.37 -21.18
C TYR A 604 4.13 3.12 -22.11
N LEU A 605 3.76 3.24 -23.40
CA LEU A 605 4.51 3.97 -24.41
C LEU A 605 3.58 4.91 -25.18
N GLU A 606 4.03 6.14 -25.38
CA GLU A 606 3.36 7.09 -26.26
C GLU A 606 3.82 6.84 -27.69
N VAL A 607 2.89 6.66 -28.60
CA VAL A 607 3.15 6.48 -30.04
C VAL A 607 2.83 7.80 -30.72
N GLU A 608 3.81 8.35 -31.42
CA GLU A 608 3.72 9.61 -32.14
C GLU A 608 3.59 9.36 -33.67
N GLU A 609 3.23 10.38 -34.42
CA GLU A 609 3.16 10.28 -35.89
C GLU A 609 4.56 10.26 -36.49
N GLU A 610 4.69 9.53 -37.63
CA GLU A 610 5.92 9.50 -38.42
C GLU A 610 6.16 10.85 -39.11
N VAL A 611 7.37 11.35 -39.02
CA VAL A 611 7.79 12.63 -39.55
C VAL A 611 8.50 12.41 -40.90
N LYS A 612 8.18 13.20 -41.90
CA LYS A 612 8.88 13.21 -43.19
C LYS A 612 10.08 14.14 -43.15
N GLU A 613 11.06 13.90 -44.00
CA GLU A 613 12.20 14.81 -44.17
C GLU A 613 11.74 16.14 -44.81
N GLY A 614 12.19 17.27 -44.24
CA GLY A 614 11.83 18.58 -44.75
C GLY A 614 12.09 19.74 -43.79
N GLU A 615 11.70 20.90 -44.24
CA GLU A 615 11.70 22.11 -43.41
C GLU A 615 10.39 22.24 -42.64
N TYR A 616 10.50 22.56 -41.37
CA TYR A 616 9.36 22.70 -40.47
C TYR A 616 9.45 24.01 -39.66
N PRO A 617 8.32 24.70 -39.47
CA PRO A 617 8.31 25.96 -38.75
C PRO A 617 8.58 25.74 -37.25
N ILE A 618 9.32 26.67 -36.69
CA ILE A 618 9.44 26.78 -35.24
C ILE A 618 8.22 27.55 -34.75
N VAL A 619 7.31 26.84 -34.06
CA VAL A 619 6.04 27.43 -33.62
C VAL A 619 6.18 28.22 -32.32
N ASN A 620 7.13 27.87 -31.47
CA ASN A 620 7.36 28.58 -30.23
C ASN A 620 8.72 28.17 -29.58
N VAL A 621 9.14 28.93 -28.61
CA VAL A 621 10.23 28.54 -27.69
C VAL A 621 9.73 28.62 -26.28
N ILE A 622 10.11 27.64 -25.44
CA ILE A 622 9.66 27.59 -24.05
C ILE A 622 10.86 27.46 -23.09
N GLU A 623 10.75 28.19 -22.01
CA GLU A 623 11.62 28.05 -20.85
C GLU A 623 10.92 27.11 -19.85
N VAL A 624 11.56 26.02 -19.52
CA VAL A 624 11.03 25.01 -18.60
C VAL A 624 11.81 25.07 -17.31
N LYS A 625 11.13 25.47 -16.25
CA LYS A 625 11.67 25.45 -14.89
C LYS A 625 11.68 24.04 -14.36
N PRO A 626 12.65 23.64 -13.51
CA PRO A 626 12.59 22.37 -12.80
C PRO A 626 11.22 22.20 -12.12
N PRO A 627 10.58 21.04 -12.24
CA PRO A 627 9.27 20.84 -11.63
C PRO A 627 9.40 20.79 -10.10
N LEU A 628 8.39 21.32 -9.42
CA LEU A 628 8.23 21.10 -7.98
C LEU A 628 8.03 19.60 -7.72
N ALA A 629 8.47 19.13 -6.56
CA ALA A 629 8.26 17.74 -6.17
C ALA A 629 6.77 17.39 -6.07
N ARG A 630 6.36 16.28 -6.66
CA ARG A 630 5.05 15.67 -6.49
C ARG A 630 5.17 14.47 -5.53
N PHE A 631 4.04 13.87 -5.15
CA PHE A 631 4.05 12.71 -4.27
C PHE A 631 4.94 11.57 -4.77
N HIS A 632 4.85 11.24 -6.05
CA HIS A 632 5.65 10.17 -6.66
C HIS A 632 7.15 10.50 -6.70
N ASP A 633 7.54 11.76 -6.94
CA ASP A 633 8.95 12.17 -6.93
C ASP A 633 9.57 11.97 -5.54
N VAL A 634 8.81 12.32 -4.49
CA VAL A 634 9.24 12.11 -3.10
C VAL A 634 9.44 10.63 -2.80
N ILE A 635 8.50 9.78 -3.20
CA ILE A 635 8.58 8.33 -2.95
C ILE A 635 9.76 7.72 -3.69
N LYS A 636 9.94 8.07 -4.96
CA LYS A 636 11.08 7.64 -5.77
C LYS A 636 12.40 8.06 -5.15
N TRP A 637 12.48 9.31 -4.70
CA TRP A 637 13.67 9.84 -4.03
C TRP A 637 13.93 9.09 -2.71
N MET A 638 12.91 8.87 -1.86
CA MET A 638 13.05 8.12 -0.62
C MET A 638 13.62 6.72 -0.88
N LYS A 639 13.09 6.02 -1.87
CA LYS A 639 13.58 4.69 -2.28
C LYS A 639 15.03 4.74 -2.76
N THR A 640 15.37 5.70 -3.62
CA THR A 640 16.73 5.88 -4.15
C THR A 640 17.74 6.18 -3.03
N GLN A 641 17.31 6.92 -2.00
CA GLN A 641 18.14 7.23 -0.84
C GLN A 641 18.17 6.10 0.20
N GLY A 642 17.36 5.05 0.05
CA GLY A 642 17.26 3.95 1.01
C GLY A 642 16.64 4.36 2.34
N ILE A 643 15.72 5.36 2.34
CA ILE A 643 15.06 5.86 3.54
C ILE A 643 13.56 5.61 3.52
N GLY A 644 13.02 5.21 4.67
CA GLY A 644 11.61 4.80 4.79
C GLY A 644 11.35 3.40 4.23
N ARG A 645 10.14 2.94 4.43
CA ARG A 645 9.68 1.61 4.02
C ARG A 645 8.29 1.68 3.37
N PRO A 646 7.80 0.65 2.69
CA PRO A 646 6.48 0.62 2.08
C PRO A 646 5.34 1.07 3.01
N SER A 647 5.42 0.72 4.30
CA SER A 647 4.45 1.13 5.33
C SER A 647 4.48 2.63 5.68
N THR A 648 5.56 3.36 5.36
CA THR A 648 5.77 4.75 5.79
C THR A 648 5.75 5.78 4.68
N TYR A 649 6.00 5.41 3.42
CA TYR A 649 6.09 6.36 2.31
C TYR A 649 4.93 7.37 2.25
N ALA A 650 3.70 6.89 2.25
CA ALA A 650 2.54 7.76 2.19
C ALA A 650 2.32 8.59 3.47
N LYS A 651 2.62 8.01 4.64
CA LYS A 651 2.42 8.68 5.94
C LYS A 651 3.32 9.89 6.13
N ILE A 652 4.57 9.83 5.63
CA ILE A 652 5.55 10.93 5.79
C ILE A 652 5.07 12.19 5.08
N VAL A 653 4.69 12.09 3.81
CA VAL A 653 4.20 13.25 3.04
C VAL A 653 2.93 13.83 3.67
N GLN A 654 2.00 12.96 4.10
CA GLN A 654 0.78 13.40 4.78
C GLN A 654 1.09 14.12 6.11
N THR A 655 2.11 13.66 6.85
CA THR A 655 2.55 14.33 8.09
C THR A 655 3.07 15.73 7.80
N LEU A 656 3.89 15.94 6.76
CA LEU A 656 4.38 17.26 6.37
C LEU A 656 3.23 18.22 6.01
N LEU A 657 2.19 17.72 5.31
CA LEU A 657 0.98 18.49 5.02
C LEU A 657 0.18 18.85 6.28
N ASN A 658 -0.05 17.87 7.16
CA ASN A 658 -0.79 18.07 8.41
C ASN A 658 -0.08 19.07 9.35
N ARG A 659 1.26 19.04 9.38
CA ARG A 659 2.10 19.98 10.14
C ARG A 659 2.18 21.36 9.47
N ARG A 660 1.66 21.50 8.26
CA ARG A 660 1.76 22.70 7.44
C ARG A 660 3.22 23.11 7.16
N TYR A 661 4.11 22.13 7.02
CA TYR A 661 5.49 22.36 6.57
C TYR A 661 5.56 22.47 5.06
N VAL A 662 4.63 21.82 4.38
CA VAL A 662 4.40 21.93 2.94
C VAL A 662 2.92 22.16 2.66
N GLU A 663 2.62 22.73 1.51
CA GLU A 663 1.29 22.93 0.98
C GLU A 663 1.20 22.38 -0.44
N LEU A 664 -0.02 22.06 -0.90
CA LEU A 664 -0.26 21.62 -2.28
C LEU A 664 -0.54 22.82 -3.17
N THR A 665 0.11 22.88 -4.32
CA THR A 665 -0.22 23.86 -5.34
C THR A 665 -1.59 23.56 -5.98
N PRO A 666 -2.45 24.57 -6.21
CA PRO A 666 -3.83 24.34 -6.65
C PRO A 666 -3.97 23.57 -7.98
N LYS A 667 -3.14 23.91 -8.97
CA LYS A 667 -3.23 23.34 -10.33
C LYS A 667 -2.46 22.03 -10.49
N GLN A 668 -1.24 21.94 -9.97
CA GLN A 668 -0.32 20.84 -10.24
C GLN A 668 -0.32 19.77 -9.14
N LYS A 669 -0.99 20.04 -8.00
CA LYS A 669 -0.92 19.20 -6.78
C LYS A 669 0.52 18.86 -6.38
N ALA A 670 1.44 19.78 -6.67
CA ALA A 670 2.85 19.67 -6.31
C ALA A 670 3.08 20.22 -4.90
N LEU A 671 4.12 19.76 -4.25
CA LEU A 671 4.49 20.10 -2.90
C LEU A 671 5.33 21.37 -2.89
N LYS A 672 4.89 22.37 -2.17
CA LYS A 672 5.60 23.64 -1.97
C LYS A 672 5.91 23.80 -0.49
N PRO A 673 7.17 24.09 -0.11
CA PRO A 673 7.50 24.34 1.28
C PRO A 673 6.89 25.65 1.75
N THR A 674 6.47 25.70 3.01
CA THR A 674 6.03 26.92 3.68
C THR A 674 7.20 27.56 4.44
N ASP A 675 7.07 28.86 4.83
CA ASP A 675 8.07 29.51 5.68
C ASP A 675 8.30 28.75 6.99
N ARG A 676 7.23 28.14 7.56
CA ARG A 676 7.31 27.27 8.74
C ARG A 676 8.21 26.06 8.47
N GLY A 677 7.97 25.36 7.35
CA GLY A 677 8.76 24.19 6.97
C GLY A 677 10.23 24.53 6.75
N VAL A 678 10.51 25.64 6.05
CA VAL A 678 11.89 26.10 5.80
C VAL A 678 12.61 26.44 7.10
N LEU A 679 11.94 27.15 8.03
CA LEU A 679 12.53 27.49 9.32
C LEU A 679 12.88 26.23 10.13
N VAL A 680 11.90 25.32 10.27
CA VAL A 680 12.09 24.07 11.04
C VAL A 680 13.21 23.23 10.44
N TYR A 681 13.24 23.06 9.12
CA TYR A 681 14.29 22.33 8.43
C TYR A 681 15.67 22.93 8.67
N ASN A 682 15.82 24.25 8.44
CA ASN A 682 17.11 24.92 8.60
C ASN A 682 17.63 24.80 10.04
N ARG A 683 16.77 24.96 11.05
CA ARG A 683 17.16 24.81 12.46
C ARG A 683 17.52 23.36 12.82
N LEU A 684 16.78 22.38 12.32
CA LEU A 684 17.10 20.96 12.55
C LEU A 684 18.43 20.57 11.91
N ILE A 685 18.72 21.03 10.72
CA ILE A 685 20.00 20.73 10.05
C ILE A 685 21.15 21.47 10.71
N GLU A 686 20.95 22.71 11.09
CA GLU A 686 21.98 23.51 11.80
C GLU A 686 22.40 22.85 13.12
N LEU A 687 21.44 22.32 13.89
CA LEU A 687 21.68 21.81 15.24
C LEU A 687 21.89 20.28 15.29
N PHE A 688 21.25 19.54 14.40
CA PHE A 688 21.10 18.07 14.52
C PHE A 688 21.30 17.33 13.19
N SER A 689 22.11 17.87 12.25
CA SER A 689 22.35 17.22 10.94
C SER A 689 22.76 15.76 11.05
N ASP A 690 23.58 15.45 12.06
CA ASP A 690 24.11 14.10 12.31
C ASP A 690 23.07 13.14 12.91
N VAL A 691 21.87 13.62 13.19
CA VAL A 691 20.79 12.83 13.80
C VAL A 691 19.56 12.73 12.88
N VAL A 692 19.33 13.75 12.04
CA VAL A 692 18.15 13.84 11.16
C VAL A 692 18.50 13.84 9.67
N GLY A 693 19.75 13.60 9.31
CA GLY A 693 20.21 13.57 7.91
C GLY A 693 19.81 12.30 7.16
N VAL A 694 19.91 12.36 5.83
CA VAL A 694 19.64 11.21 4.94
C VAL A 694 20.52 10.02 5.29
N GLU A 695 21.84 10.27 5.44
CA GLU A 695 22.85 9.25 5.70
C GLU A 695 22.59 8.50 7.01
N VAL A 696 22.28 9.23 8.07
CA VAL A 696 21.99 8.65 9.39
C VAL A 696 20.72 7.79 9.32
N THR A 697 19.71 8.28 8.62
CA THR A 697 18.46 7.56 8.43
C THR A 697 18.71 6.24 7.68
N ARG A 698 19.54 6.26 6.65
CA ARG A 698 19.89 5.06 5.88
C ARG A 698 20.65 4.05 6.74
N ARG A 699 21.67 4.48 7.48
CA ARG A 699 22.42 3.60 8.40
C ARG A 699 21.52 2.90 9.41
N LEU A 700 20.51 3.58 9.91
CA LEU A 700 19.55 2.93 10.82
C LEU A 700 18.68 1.88 10.11
N GLU A 701 18.22 2.15 8.89
CA GLU A 701 17.48 1.13 8.11
C GLU A 701 18.38 -0.10 7.83
N GLU A 702 19.68 0.11 7.60
CA GLU A 702 20.67 -0.96 7.47
C GLU A 702 20.86 -1.73 8.80
N LYS A 703 21.02 -1.05 9.93
CA LYS A 703 21.09 -1.68 11.28
C LYS A 703 19.84 -2.52 11.57
N MET A 704 18.65 -2.01 11.23
CA MET A 704 17.41 -2.79 11.41
C MET A 704 17.37 -4.04 10.53
N LYS A 705 17.84 -3.94 9.28
CA LYS A 705 17.96 -5.09 8.40
C LYS A 705 18.92 -6.14 8.93
N GLU A 706 20.05 -5.72 9.52
CA GLU A 706 21.00 -6.62 10.19
C GLU A 706 20.36 -7.38 11.36
N ILE A 707 19.46 -6.75 12.13
CA ILE A 707 18.68 -7.41 13.18
C ILE A 707 17.69 -8.41 12.56
N GLU A 708 16.95 -8.03 11.54
CA GLU A 708 16.02 -8.90 10.80
C GLU A 708 16.73 -10.15 10.24
N GLU A 709 17.97 -10.01 9.80
CA GLU A 709 18.81 -11.10 9.32
C GLU A 709 19.51 -11.91 10.45
N GLY A 710 19.36 -11.50 11.70
CA GLY A 710 19.98 -12.15 12.86
C GLY A 710 21.50 -11.92 12.96
N LYS A 711 22.03 -10.90 12.29
CA LYS A 711 23.45 -10.55 12.29
C LYS A 711 23.85 -9.65 13.45
N ARG A 712 22.88 -9.02 14.11
CA ARG A 712 23.11 -8.02 15.15
C ARG A 712 22.09 -8.11 16.26
N ASP A 713 22.54 -7.91 17.51
CA ASP A 713 21.68 -7.83 18.68
C ASP A 713 20.98 -6.46 18.76
N TYR A 714 19.71 -6.45 19.06
CA TYR A 714 18.91 -5.23 19.11
C TYR A 714 19.26 -4.31 20.29
N GLN A 715 19.71 -4.86 21.43
CA GLN A 715 20.12 -4.09 22.59
C GLN A 715 21.43 -3.32 22.32
N ASP A 716 22.33 -3.91 21.54
CA ASP A 716 23.56 -3.21 21.12
C ASP A 716 23.24 -2.03 20.23
N VAL A 717 22.29 -2.21 19.30
CA VAL A 717 21.82 -1.11 18.44
C VAL A 717 21.15 -0.02 19.27
N LEU A 718 20.29 -0.36 20.23
CA LEU A 718 19.67 0.61 21.14
C LEU A 718 20.71 1.38 21.95
N ARG A 719 21.76 0.70 22.43
CA ARG A 719 22.86 1.33 23.18
C ARG A 719 23.61 2.37 22.33
N GLU A 720 23.94 2.02 21.11
CA GLU A 720 24.59 2.94 20.17
C GLU A 720 23.73 4.18 19.89
N LEU A 721 22.47 3.98 19.53
CA LEU A 721 21.54 5.07 19.25
C LEU A 721 21.32 5.99 20.45
N PHE A 722 21.28 5.43 21.65
CA PHE A 722 21.14 6.20 22.87
C PHE A 722 22.36 7.08 23.14
N GLU A 723 23.58 6.52 23.03
CA GLU A 723 24.81 7.29 23.24
C GLU A 723 25.01 8.34 22.15
N GLU A 724 24.70 8.04 20.88
CA GLU A 724 24.73 9.02 19.78
C GLU A 724 23.79 10.21 20.10
N LEU A 725 22.55 9.95 20.51
CA LEU A 725 21.59 11.02 20.86
C LEU A 725 22.05 11.84 22.06
N LYS A 726 22.55 11.17 23.11
CA LYS A 726 23.04 11.81 24.34
C LYS A 726 24.22 12.75 24.08
N VAL A 727 25.18 12.31 23.26
CA VAL A 727 26.32 13.14 22.84
C VAL A 727 25.82 14.38 22.09
N LYS A 728 24.91 14.22 21.14
CA LYS A 728 24.38 15.33 20.33
C LYS A 728 23.58 16.33 21.15
N ILE A 729 22.74 15.88 22.07
CA ILE A 729 22.03 16.80 22.98
C ILE A 729 23.04 17.58 23.83
N LYS A 730 24.09 16.93 24.32
CA LYS A 730 25.14 17.59 25.12
C LYS A 730 25.94 18.60 24.31
N GLU A 731 26.36 18.28 23.09
CA GLU A 731 27.10 19.18 22.19
C GLU A 731 26.28 20.44 21.87
N ASN A 732 24.97 20.31 21.70
CA ASN A 732 24.08 21.43 21.37
C ASN A 732 23.47 22.12 22.60
N MET A 733 23.86 21.73 23.83
CA MET A 733 23.29 22.28 25.07
C MET A 733 23.42 23.79 25.20
N GLU A 734 24.55 24.36 24.79
CA GLU A 734 24.76 25.83 24.84
C GLU A 734 23.82 26.57 23.87
N VAL A 735 23.63 26.03 22.68
CA VAL A 735 22.72 26.61 21.69
C VAL A 735 21.28 26.51 22.16
N ILE A 736 20.90 25.35 22.71
CA ILE A 736 19.56 25.13 23.29
C ILE A 736 19.32 26.11 24.45
N LYS A 737 20.32 26.33 25.34
CA LYS A 737 20.23 27.34 26.42
C LYS A 737 20.04 28.74 25.87
N LYS A 738 20.79 29.16 24.83
CA LYS A 738 20.61 30.46 24.19
C LYS A 738 19.21 30.63 23.57
N LEU A 739 18.66 29.56 22.98
CA LEU A 739 17.27 29.55 22.50
C LEU A 739 16.27 29.68 23.67
N GLU A 740 16.57 29.04 24.78
CA GLU A 740 15.78 29.12 26.02
C GLU A 740 15.81 30.52 26.62
N GLU A 741 16.97 31.14 26.73
CA GLU A 741 17.17 32.50 27.21
C GLU A 741 16.36 33.50 26.38
N ARG A 742 16.49 33.44 25.04
CA ARG A 742 15.70 34.28 24.12
C ARG A 742 14.18 34.05 24.28
N TYR A 743 13.77 32.79 24.47
CA TYR A 743 12.38 32.46 24.71
C TYR A 743 11.90 33.06 26.04
N MET A 744 12.71 32.97 27.11
CA MET A 744 12.39 33.51 28.44
C MET A 744 12.38 35.04 28.44
N GLU A 745 13.31 35.71 27.77
CA GLU A 745 13.32 37.18 27.59
C GLU A 745 11.99 37.62 26.92
N TYR A 746 11.60 36.93 25.86
CA TYR A 746 10.38 37.28 25.14
C TYR A 746 9.12 37.01 25.98
N CYS A 747 9.02 35.81 26.60
CA CYS A 747 7.83 35.39 27.36
C CYS A 747 7.80 35.97 28.77
N GLY A 748 8.94 36.32 29.37
CA GLY A 748 9.05 36.99 30.66
C GLY A 748 8.68 38.47 30.61
N GLY A 749 8.90 39.13 29.45
CA GLY A 749 8.53 40.52 29.22
C GLY A 749 7.06 40.80 28.97
N ILE A 750 6.27 39.75 28.72
CA ILE A 750 4.79 39.88 28.48
C ILE A 750 3.99 39.78 29.77
N LYS A 751 4.62 39.56 30.93
CA LYS A 751 3.95 39.64 32.24
C LYS A 751 3.94 41.11 32.73
N VAL A 752 3.22 41.99 32.01
CA VAL A 752 2.75 43.29 32.54
C VAL A 752 1.30 43.48 32.15
#